data_941cd11498865fa3460feb83f14683c3
#
_entry.id   941cd11498865fa3460feb83f14683c3
#
_cell.length_a   1.000
_cell.length_b   1.000
_cell.length_c   1.000
_cell.angle_alpha   90.00
_cell.angle_beta   90.00
_cell.angle_gamma   90.00
#
_symmetry.space_group_name_H-M   'P 1'
#
loop_
_entity.id
_entity.type
_entity.pdbx_description
1 polymer ?
#
loop_
_entity_poly.entity_id
_entity_poly.type
_entity_poly.pdbx_seq_one_letter_code
_entity_poly.pdbx_strand_id
1 'polypeptide(L)'
;MKINKLMKKSLAAGIAVAGMTSIAAQAYGPLYIFDYSDGTPYRWDVTEPVQVYTDGGNFASGTVTLRDSDLPTCNAEGDWQCFYDLYVEFTNEQGVAKVTEALASWSGVATSSFQAEVAGSFADIGLGGDDGDITGAEEEFSTNENGEIVHEILGTVNNGGIHVVFDEHGDVMTNVLGVPYGVLGVASPEWADESTGIITEGWVFIGGAETYYNDEDLTQMGGVITHELGHSFNLAHSQTNGHVVMYGNSYVVSTGPIDCSAHWYVGGEYQLPYPQSSVPAPANQEVMYPYINHNPTSWSGPTGEHQATVSTSEDIAAISSIYPAANFASDTGTISGSVTYPFSSDGIIGVNIVARNIDNPFEDAITVMTGDWNDGAPGAAQAAGEFTMHGLTPGARYAIHVENIFSGGFPTPQVLLPGPAEYFNGSRESDDITSDNACDYEEVVVAAGATRTGIDIQMNGMKRSLKLVINPAPNGVNITEDGHTMAGDIENGYGYSSSWVYHDGTDEYTILPMGGIRLSDNGRVIAGRIAFEDQYLPARLLPGKEIEILPTPGNNPCDQGGGVDEYYSNFAISPDGSTMGGFLWNCDYVEGLKNYEVSAATYSDKDGWTILNDHYDNQSSRVNALANDGTAAGWAETSVGWWEGTVWKNGEEISMQDVAPANIMDIGEATAVSSDGSMVVGINSWDDQWNQRGYTYNTLTGELTILEMSEECPWWDWFCFGSKPFNPYDISDDGTMVGAFGTASGAGATIVNDVLGTQKLVDFLKGQGVVNANDLGVASTANKISNNGKHITGWTAVDGYFGTFRLTLDQLYVCRNDKTMQVGYPTGVASQLKNGATLGMCEGDLPLQYRGNY
;
A
#
# COMPACT_ATOMS: atom_id res chain seq x y z
N MET A 1 -10.45 1.58 29.93
CA MET A 1 -11.08 2.11 28.68
C MET A 1 -11.07 0.96 27.69
N LYS A 2 -12.15 0.69 27.00
CA LYS A 2 -12.30 -0.56 26.23
C LYS A 2 -11.42 -0.53 24.99
N ILE A 3 -10.58 -1.54 24.74
CA ILE A 3 -10.00 -1.89 23.42
C ILE A 3 -11.10 -1.85 22.34
N ASN A 4 -12.33 -1.96 22.78
CA ASN A 4 -13.57 -1.84 22.03
C ASN A 4 -13.67 -0.71 20.99
N LYS A 5 -12.88 0.39 21.09
CA LYS A 5 -12.90 1.42 20.03
C LYS A 5 -11.92 1.12 18.89
N LEU A 6 -10.81 0.45 19.19
CA LEU A 6 -9.88 0.00 18.15
C LEU A 6 -10.39 -1.31 17.52
N MET A 7 -10.81 -2.28 18.30
CA MET A 7 -11.27 -3.57 17.77
C MET A 7 -12.65 -3.51 17.08
N LYS A 8 -13.59 -2.66 17.52
CA LYS A 8 -14.81 -2.40 16.72
C LYS A 8 -14.50 -1.67 15.41
N LYS A 9 -13.44 -0.87 15.37
CA LYS A 9 -12.90 -0.38 14.11
C LYS A 9 -12.21 -1.49 13.35
N SER A 10 -11.56 -2.42 14.01
CA SER A 10 -10.86 -3.56 13.37
C SER A 10 -11.82 -4.65 12.94
N LEU A 11 -12.89 -4.93 13.65
CA LEU A 11 -13.93 -5.84 13.17
C LEU A 11 -14.77 -5.18 12.06
N ALA A 12 -15.21 -3.94 12.24
CA ALA A 12 -15.81 -3.16 11.16
C ALA A 12 -14.82 -2.89 10.00
N ALA A 13 -13.52 -2.87 10.28
CA ALA A 13 -12.47 -2.73 9.27
C ALA A 13 -12.07 -4.09 8.68
N GLY A 14 -12.05 -5.17 9.46
CA GLY A 14 -11.87 -6.54 8.92
C GLY A 14 -13.02 -6.94 8.01
N ILE A 15 -14.21 -6.50 8.30
CA ILE A 15 -15.42 -6.72 7.52
C ILE A 15 -15.56 -5.69 6.39
N ALA A 16 -15.07 -4.46 6.58
CA ALA A 16 -15.03 -3.42 5.55
C ALA A 16 -13.83 -3.53 4.62
N VAL A 17 -12.96 -4.55 4.77
CA VAL A 17 -11.68 -4.70 4.04
C VAL A 17 -11.81 -5.34 2.66
N ALA A 18 -12.98 -5.47 2.14
CA ALA A 18 -13.06 -5.22 0.69
C ALA A 18 -12.79 -3.73 0.33
N GLY A 19 -12.42 -2.90 1.29
CA GLY A 19 -12.07 -1.51 1.14
C GLY A 19 -11.69 -0.86 2.45
N MET A 20 -10.40 -0.61 2.64
CA MET A 20 -9.80 0.40 3.52
C MET A 20 -9.73 0.11 5.01
N THR A 21 -8.59 -0.28 5.45
CA THR A 21 -7.58 0.30 6.36
C THR A 21 -6.58 -0.80 6.69
N SER A 22 -5.33 -0.56 6.34
CA SER A 22 -4.20 -1.41 6.67
C SER A 22 -4.06 -1.54 8.19
N ILE A 23 -4.53 -2.64 8.74
CA ILE A 23 -3.92 -3.15 9.95
C ILE A 23 -2.64 -3.80 9.46
N ALA A 24 -1.49 -3.27 9.85
CA ALA A 24 -0.21 -3.85 9.49
C ALA A 24 -0.19 -5.31 9.96
N ALA A 25 -0.36 -6.23 9.03
CA ALA A 25 -0.12 -7.63 9.28
C ALA A 25 1.37 -7.82 9.29
N GLN A 26 1.87 -8.43 10.36
CA GLN A 26 3.28 -8.72 10.52
C GLN A 26 3.56 -10.11 9.96
N ALA A 27 4.60 -10.22 9.14
CA ALA A 27 5.27 -11.48 8.96
C ALA A 27 5.85 -11.86 10.31
N TYR A 28 5.47 -13.00 10.87
CA TYR A 28 5.91 -13.45 12.19
C TYR A 28 5.89 -12.37 13.29
N GLY A 29 4.93 -12.46 14.19
CA GLY A 29 4.81 -11.56 15.33
C GLY A 29 3.39 -11.58 15.90
N PRO A 30 3.14 -10.77 16.93
CA PRO A 30 1.80 -10.63 17.46
C PRO A 30 0.91 -9.80 16.52
N LEU A 31 -0.38 -10.11 16.49
CA LEU A 31 -1.38 -9.28 15.80
C LEU A 31 -1.49 -7.89 16.42
N TYR A 32 -1.32 -7.81 17.75
CA TYR A 32 -1.51 -6.57 18.51
C TYR A 32 -0.40 -6.38 19.52
N ILE A 33 0.09 -5.16 19.61
CA ILE A 33 1.12 -4.73 20.56
C ILE A 33 0.46 -3.91 21.66
N PHE A 34 0.84 -4.18 22.90
CA PHE A 34 0.39 -3.46 24.08
C PHE A 34 1.26 -2.24 24.38
N ASP A 35 2.56 -2.45 24.47
CA ASP A 35 3.51 -1.36 24.71
C ASP A 35 4.46 -1.24 23.53
N TYR A 36 4.26 -0.19 22.78
CA TYR A 36 5.05 0.11 21.60
C TYR A 36 6.47 0.56 21.91
N SER A 37 6.73 1.04 23.13
CA SER A 37 8.07 1.52 23.49
C SER A 37 9.08 0.40 23.65
N ASP A 38 8.64 -0.82 23.91
CA ASP A 38 9.50 -2.01 24.08
C ASP A 38 9.03 -3.23 23.26
N GLY A 39 7.96 -3.08 22.45
CA GLY A 39 7.42 -4.13 21.60
C GLY A 39 6.65 -5.23 22.38
N THR A 40 6.26 -4.98 23.63
CA THR A 40 5.52 -5.96 24.42
C THR A 40 4.15 -6.24 23.80
N PRO A 41 3.85 -7.50 23.40
CA PRO A 41 2.56 -7.84 22.82
C PRO A 41 1.45 -7.93 23.85
N TYR A 42 0.20 -7.77 23.41
CA TYR A 42 -0.92 -8.31 24.15
C TYR A 42 -0.76 -9.82 24.28
N ARG A 43 -1.11 -10.39 25.46
CA ARG A 43 -0.96 -11.83 25.70
C ARG A 43 -1.97 -12.32 26.74
N TRP A 44 -2.28 -13.61 26.69
CA TRP A 44 -3.04 -14.28 27.74
C TRP A 44 -2.20 -14.42 29.01
N ASP A 45 -2.87 -14.44 30.17
CA ASP A 45 -2.25 -14.94 31.41
C ASP A 45 -2.17 -16.47 31.34
N VAL A 46 -0.96 -16.99 31.27
CA VAL A 46 -0.70 -18.44 31.15
C VAL A 46 -0.27 -19.08 32.49
N THR A 47 -0.57 -18.44 33.60
CA THR A 47 -0.36 -19.04 34.93
C THR A 47 -1.29 -20.24 35.17
N GLU A 48 -2.43 -20.27 34.52
CA GLU A 48 -3.36 -21.39 34.37
C GLU A 48 -3.69 -21.57 32.89
N PRO A 49 -4.19 -22.74 32.46
CA PRO A 49 -4.58 -22.91 31.06
C PRO A 49 -5.67 -21.91 30.63
N VAL A 50 -5.51 -21.33 29.42
CA VAL A 50 -6.51 -20.46 28.84
C VAL A 50 -7.78 -21.27 28.60
N GLN A 51 -8.89 -20.75 29.07
CA GLN A 51 -10.18 -21.45 29.00
C GLN A 51 -10.83 -21.19 27.64
N VAL A 52 -11.20 -22.26 26.94
CA VAL A 52 -11.88 -22.20 25.64
C VAL A 52 -13.28 -22.77 25.78
N TYR A 53 -14.25 -22.04 25.29
CA TYR A 53 -15.67 -22.44 25.31
C TYR A 53 -16.13 -22.58 23.86
N THR A 54 -16.89 -23.64 23.59
CA THR A 54 -17.45 -23.90 22.27
C THR A 54 -18.97 -23.70 22.30
N ASP A 55 -19.56 -23.36 21.17
CA ASP A 55 -21.00 -23.41 21.07
C ASP A 55 -21.55 -24.86 21.12
N GLY A 56 -22.86 -25.00 21.20
CA GLY A 56 -23.55 -26.31 21.24
C GLY A 56 -24.09 -26.77 19.90
N GLY A 57 -23.99 -25.95 18.87
CA GLY A 57 -24.47 -26.24 17.52
C GLY A 57 -23.64 -27.30 16.79
N ASN A 58 -24.14 -27.79 15.67
CA ASN A 58 -23.37 -28.68 14.80
C ASN A 58 -22.18 -27.91 14.19
N PHE A 59 -21.12 -28.64 13.90
CA PHE A 59 -19.96 -28.05 13.25
C PHE A 59 -20.29 -27.54 11.83
N ALA A 60 -20.97 -28.38 11.03
CA ALA A 60 -21.38 -28.04 9.68
C ALA A 60 -22.50 -28.95 9.22
N SER A 61 -23.40 -28.44 8.39
CA SER A 61 -24.37 -29.28 7.64
C SER A 61 -24.68 -28.65 6.29
N GLY A 62 -25.04 -29.49 5.33
CA GLY A 62 -25.45 -29.01 4.01
C GLY A 62 -25.64 -30.10 2.99
N THR A 63 -26.16 -29.72 1.84
CA THR A 63 -26.35 -30.62 0.71
C THR A 63 -25.24 -30.39 -0.31
N VAL A 64 -24.45 -31.41 -0.57
CA VAL A 64 -23.40 -31.41 -1.56
C VAL A 64 -23.83 -32.15 -2.81
N THR A 65 -23.71 -31.52 -3.96
CA THR A 65 -24.00 -32.17 -5.25
C THR A 65 -22.77 -32.90 -5.78
N LEU A 66 -22.79 -34.20 -5.77
CA LEU A 66 -21.69 -35.04 -6.22
C LEU A 66 -21.91 -35.57 -7.65
N ARG A 67 -20.80 -35.73 -8.38
CA ARG A 67 -20.78 -36.40 -9.67
C ARG A 67 -20.42 -37.88 -9.47
N ASP A 68 -21.34 -38.76 -9.82
CA ASP A 68 -21.07 -40.20 -9.84
C ASP A 68 -20.26 -40.56 -11.08
N SER A 69 -18.94 -40.65 -10.94
CA SER A 69 -18.02 -41.05 -12.01
C SER A 69 -18.06 -42.55 -12.31
N ASP A 70 -18.67 -43.36 -11.45
CA ASP A 70 -18.66 -44.82 -11.54
C ASP A 70 -19.90 -45.35 -12.31
N LEU A 71 -20.88 -44.49 -12.59
CA LEU A 71 -22.00 -44.85 -13.42
C LEU A 71 -21.58 -44.96 -14.90
N PRO A 72 -21.82 -46.09 -15.58
CA PRO A 72 -21.41 -46.30 -16.97
C PRO A 72 -22.00 -45.30 -17.96
N THR A 73 -23.00 -44.54 -17.58
CA THR A 73 -23.70 -43.55 -18.40
C THR A 73 -23.11 -42.16 -18.28
N CYS A 74 -22.17 -41.92 -17.37
CA CYS A 74 -21.63 -40.59 -17.00
C CYS A 74 -20.36 -40.20 -17.78
N ASN A 75 -20.21 -40.68 -19.00
CA ASN A 75 -19.02 -40.39 -19.82
C ASN A 75 -19.08 -39.11 -20.65
N ALA A 76 -20.18 -38.35 -20.61
CA ALA A 76 -20.31 -37.08 -21.34
C ALA A 76 -20.30 -35.91 -20.39
N GLU A 77 -19.42 -34.93 -20.67
CA GLU A 77 -19.44 -33.62 -20.01
C GLU A 77 -20.83 -32.98 -20.18
N GLY A 78 -21.46 -32.63 -19.04
CA GLY A 78 -22.76 -31.94 -19.05
C GLY A 78 -24.01 -32.81 -18.84
N ASP A 79 -23.89 -34.14 -18.59
CA ASP A 79 -25.04 -34.95 -18.26
C ASP A 79 -25.45 -34.77 -16.79
N TRP A 80 -26.50 -33.99 -16.56
CA TRP A 80 -27.06 -33.72 -15.24
C TRP A 80 -27.56 -34.95 -14.47
N GLN A 81 -27.83 -36.09 -15.18
CA GLN A 81 -28.26 -37.33 -14.54
C GLN A 81 -27.13 -38.03 -13.76
N CYS A 82 -25.91 -37.53 -13.89
CA CYS A 82 -24.74 -38.04 -13.17
C CYS A 82 -24.50 -37.36 -11.84
N PHE A 83 -25.31 -36.42 -11.45
CA PHE A 83 -25.19 -35.71 -10.19
C PHE A 83 -26.26 -36.19 -9.22
N TYR A 84 -25.88 -36.34 -7.98
CA TYR A 84 -26.77 -36.60 -6.86
C TYR A 84 -26.42 -35.72 -5.68
N ASP A 85 -27.44 -35.39 -4.93
CA ASP A 85 -27.30 -34.60 -3.73
C ASP A 85 -27.08 -35.51 -2.52
N LEU A 86 -26.00 -35.25 -1.78
CA LEU A 86 -25.69 -35.92 -0.54
C LEU A 86 -25.83 -34.89 0.60
N TYR A 87 -26.65 -35.20 1.58
CA TYR A 87 -26.68 -34.41 2.83
C TYR A 87 -25.53 -34.87 3.71
N VAL A 88 -24.73 -33.96 4.13
CA VAL A 88 -23.60 -34.16 5.02
C VAL A 88 -23.85 -33.38 6.30
N GLU A 89 -23.57 -33.99 7.45
CA GLU A 89 -23.70 -33.39 8.77
C GLU A 89 -22.49 -33.75 9.59
N PHE A 90 -21.83 -32.73 10.14
CA PHE A 90 -20.74 -32.85 11.11
C PHE A 90 -21.24 -32.34 12.45
N THR A 91 -21.17 -33.19 13.46
CA THR A 91 -21.73 -32.91 14.75
C THR A 91 -20.89 -31.97 15.58
N ASN A 92 -21.48 -31.36 16.60
CA ASN A 92 -20.78 -30.60 17.64
C ASN A 92 -19.61 -31.38 18.26
N GLU A 93 -19.83 -32.66 18.60
CA GLU A 93 -18.80 -33.50 19.20
C GLU A 93 -17.56 -33.64 18.30
N GLN A 94 -17.75 -33.73 16.98
CA GLN A 94 -16.65 -33.75 16.01
C GLN A 94 -15.89 -32.41 15.99
N GLY A 95 -16.59 -31.28 15.96
CA GLY A 95 -15.99 -29.93 16.02
C GLY A 95 -15.19 -29.74 17.31
N VAL A 96 -15.77 -30.05 18.47
CA VAL A 96 -15.11 -29.94 19.79
C VAL A 96 -13.88 -30.82 19.89
N ALA A 97 -13.93 -32.02 19.27
CA ALA A 97 -12.75 -32.90 19.20
C ALA A 97 -11.62 -32.22 18.42
N LYS A 98 -11.90 -31.57 17.28
CA LYS A 98 -10.89 -30.84 16.49
C LYS A 98 -10.32 -29.61 17.21
N VAL A 99 -11.15 -28.87 17.92
CA VAL A 99 -10.70 -27.78 18.81
C VAL A 99 -9.74 -28.34 19.87
N THR A 100 -10.09 -29.48 20.48
CA THR A 100 -9.24 -30.13 21.50
C THR A 100 -7.88 -30.56 20.91
N GLU A 101 -7.87 -31.17 19.72
CA GLU A 101 -6.65 -31.56 19.00
C GLU A 101 -5.79 -30.33 18.70
N ALA A 102 -6.37 -29.27 18.19
CA ALA A 102 -5.69 -28.01 17.89
C ALA A 102 -5.04 -27.35 19.13
N LEU A 103 -5.80 -27.27 20.23
CA LEU A 103 -5.30 -26.74 21.51
C LEU A 103 -4.15 -27.60 22.06
N ALA A 104 -4.24 -28.91 21.91
CA ALA A 104 -3.17 -29.82 22.32
C ALA A 104 -1.90 -29.63 21.47
N SER A 105 -2.05 -29.33 20.17
CA SER A 105 -0.94 -29.01 19.28
C SER A 105 -0.19 -27.74 19.72
N TRP A 106 -0.89 -26.64 19.98
CA TRP A 106 -0.29 -25.41 20.48
C TRP A 106 0.30 -25.55 21.88
N SER A 107 -0.41 -26.21 22.79
CA SER A 107 0.05 -26.46 24.17
C SER A 107 1.23 -27.43 24.23
N GLY A 108 1.47 -28.20 23.16
CA GLY A 108 2.58 -29.16 23.06
C GLY A 108 3.93 -28.54 22.72
N VAL A 109 4.03 -27.25 22.45
CA VAL A 109 5.27 -26.58 22.08
C VAL A 109 6.21 -26.46 23.29
N ALA A 110 7.31 -27.20 23.29
CA ALA A 110 8.19 -27.35 24.44
C ALA A 110 8.93 -26.06 24.87
N THR A 111 9.07 -25.10 23.96
CA THR A 111 9.72 -23.80 24.19
C THR A 111 8.74 -22.69 24.54
N SER A 112 7.42 -23.01 24.57
CA SER A 112 6.36 -22.12 24.99
C SER A 112 5.78 -22.49 26.35
N SER A 113 5.40 -21.51 27.14
CA SER A 113 4.61 -21.69 28.36
C SER A 113 3.10 -21.68 28.12
N PHE A 114 2.67 -21.50 26.89
CA PHE A 114 1.26 -21.45 26.54
C PHE A 114 0.56 -22.78 26.80
N GLN A 115 -0.58 -22.70 27.47
CA GLN A 115 -1.48 -23.83 27.70
C GLN A 115 -2.91 -23.39 27.52
N ALA A 116 -3.73 -24.20 26.88
CA ALA A 116 -5.16 -23.93 26.73
C ALA A 116 -5.95 -25.26 26.75
N GLU A 117 -7.21 -25.21 27.18
CA GLU A 117 -8.09 -26.38 27.26
C GLU A 117 -9.56 -26.00 26.97
N VAL A 118 -10.31 -26.93 26.42
CA VAL A 118 -11.76 -26.79 26.33
C VAL A 118 -12.35 -26.90 27.74
N ALA A 119 -12.89 -25.79 28.24
CA ALA A 119 -13.40 -25.69 29.60
C ALA A 119 -14.90 -26.01 29.70
N GLY A 120 -15.59 -25.93 28.58
CA GLY A 120 -17.05 -26.17 28.52
C GLY A 120 -17.68 -25.58 27.30
N SER A 121 -19.00 -25.44 27.37
CA SER A 121 -19.81 -24.80 26.32
C SER A 121 -20.23 -23.38 26.72
N PHE A 122 -20.80 -22.63 25.79
CA PHE A 122 -21.38 -21.29 26.05
C PHE A 122 -22.44 -21.34 27.15
N ALA A 123 -23.23 -22.39 27.22
CA ALA A 123 -24.19 -22.58 28.29
C ALA A 123 -23.56 -22.62 29.69
N ASP A 124 -22.34 -23.13 29.82
CA ASP A 124 -21.65 -23.20 31.11
C ASP A 124 -21.22 -21.83 31.66
N ILE A 125 -21.07 -20.85 30.79
CA ILE A 125 -20.69 -19.47 31.12
C ILE A 125 -21.86 -18.50 31.04
N GLY A 126 -23.09 -19.00 30.76
CA GLY A 126 -24.31 -18.22 30.72
C GLY A 126 -24.49 -17.36 29.46
N LEU A 127 -23.71 -17.63 28.40
CA LEU A 127 -24.03 -17.15 27.08
C LEU A 127 -25.25 -17.98 26.61
N GLY A 128 -26.33 -17.30 26.34
CA GLY A 128 -27.61 -17.93 26.06
C GLY A 128 -27.56 -18.76 24.77
N GLY A 129 -28.34 -19.82 24.73
CA GLY A 129 -28.47 -20.73 23.59
C GLY A 129 -27.38 -21.78 23.52
N ASP A 130 -27.75 -22.98 23.15
CA ASP A 130 -26.81 -24.07 22.92
C ASP A 130 -26.08 -23.92 21.55
N ASP A 131 -26.43 -22.91 20.76
CA ASP A 131 -26.03 -22.73 19.39
C ASP A 131 -25.61 -21.27 19.14
N GLY A 132 -24.33 -21.05 18.91
CA GLY A 132 -23.78 -19.75 18.55
C GLY A 132 -23.91 -19.47 17.07
N ASP A 133 -24.20 -20.48 16.29
CA ASP A 133 -24.57 -20.40 14.89
C ASP A 133 -26.08 -20.17 14.78
N ILE A 134 -26.42 -19.14 14.17
CA ILE A 134 -27.75 -18.62 14.17
C ILE A 134 -28.46 -19.00 12.89
N THR A 135 -28.81 -20.23 12.78
CA THR A 135 -29.77 -20.65 11.77
C THR A 135 -31.14 -20.05 12.07
N GLY A 136 -31.41 -18.93 11.47
CA GLY A 136 -32.67 -18.21 11.54
C GLY A 136 -32.73 -17.10 12.56
N ALA A 137 -31.61 -16.71 13.13
CA ALA A 137 -31.57 -15.67 14.12
C ALA A 137 -31.13 -14.31 13.55
N GLU A 138 -31.86 -13.79 12.62
CA GLU A 138 -32.02 -12.34 12.46
C GLU A 138 -32.40 -11.66 13.79
N GLU A 139 -32.77 -12.45 14.81
CA GLU A 139 -33.22 -11.98 16.11
C GLU A 139 -32.12 -11.89 17.17
N GLU A 140 -30.99 -12.58 17.03
CA GLU A 140 -29.90 -12.58 18.02
C GLU A 140 -28.80 -11.57 17.71
N PHE A 141 -28.64 -11.17 16.47
CA PHE A 141 -27.78 -10.06 16.06
C PHE A 141 -28.61 -8.79 15.87
N SER A 142 -28.76 -8.01 16.91
CA SER A 142 -29.36 -6.70 16.81
C SER A 142 -28.29 -5.62 16.65
N THR A 143 -28.53 -4.65 15.82
CA THR A 143 -27.82 -3.39 15.88
C THR A 143 -28.42 -2.52 16.98
N ASN A 144 -27.58 -1.94 17.83
CA ASN A 144 -28.04 -0.93 18.76
C ASN A 144 -28.44 0.36 18.03
N GLU A 145 -28.98 1.34 18.78
CA GLU A 145 -29.37 2.65 18.23
C GLU A 145 -28.25 3.45 17.56
N ASN A 146 -26.98 2.99 17.67
CA ASN A 146 -25.80 3.55 16.98
C ASN A 146 -25.38 2.76 15.74
N GLY A 147 -26.14 1.71 15.37
CA GLY A 147 -25.78 0.83 14.23
C GLY A 147 -24.66 -0.16 14.54
N GLU A 148 -24.30 -0.36 15.82
CA GLU A 148 -23.29 -1.33 16.22
C GLU A 148 -23.93 -2.70 16.38
N ILE A 149 -23.26 -3.76 15.86
CA ILE A 149 -23.68 -5.15 16.07
C ILE A 149 -23.55 -5.47 17.56
N VAL A 150 -24.65 -5.87 18.18
CA VAL A 150 -24.72 -6.25 19.59
C VAL A 150 -25.07 -7.73 19.64
N HIS A 151 -24.03 -8.54 19.76
CA HIS A 151 -24.20 -9.96 20.07
C HIS A 151 -23.60 -10.28 21.43
N GLU A 152 -24.11 -11.29 22.11
CA GLU A 152 -23.60 -11.68 23.43
C GLU A 152 -22.15 -12.19 23.35
N ILE A 153 -21.73 -12.75 22.21
CA ILE A 153 -20.36 -13.22 21.94
C ILE A 153 -19.45 -12.06 21.49
N LEU A 154 -19.93 -11.20 20.59
CA LEU A 154 -19.17 -10.04 20.06
C LEU A 154 -19.57 -8.79 20.81
N GLY A 155 -19.19 -8.67 22.08
CA GLY A 155 -19.96 -7.73 22.63
C GLY A 155 -19.52 -6.58 23.41
N THR A 156 -20.47 -6.14 24.13
CA THR A 156 -20.39 -5.04 25.08
C THR A 156 -19.98 -5.56 26.46
N VAL A 157 -19.90 -6.87 26.65
CA VAL A 157 -19.59 -7.53 27.92
C VAL A 157 -18.42 -8.47 27.71
N ASN A 158 -17.43 -8.41 28.59
CA ASN A 158 -16.34 -9.36 28.66
C ASN A 158 -16.80 -10.59 29.45
N ASN A 159 -16.91 -11.73 28.78
CA ASN A 159 -17.34 -13.00 29.37
C ASN A 159 -16.15 -13.88 29.77
N GLY A 160 -14.96 -13.53 29.32
CA GLY A 160 -13.70 -14.21 29.58
C GLY A 160 -13.48 -15.48 28.78
N GLY A 161 -12.23 -15.79 28.49
CA GLY A 161 -11.86 -16.96 27.72
C GLY A 161 -11.96 -16.78 26.20
N ILE A 162 -11.78 -17.85 25.46
CA ILE A 162 -11.89 -17.88 23.99
C ILE A 162 -13.22 -18.54 23.63
N HIS A 163 -13.98 -17.90 22.79
CA HIS A 163 -15.29 -18.35 22.34
C HIS A 163 -15.18 -18.86 20.89
N VAL A 164 -15.40 -20.16 20.68
CA VAL A 164 -15.36 -20.83 19.38
C VAL A 164 -16.80 -21.05 18.89
N VAL A 165 -17.14 -20.41 17.80
CA VAL A 165 -18.44 -20.55 17.12
C VAL A 165 -18.27 -21.45 15.88
N PHE A 166 -19.08 -22.47 15.81
CA PHE A 166 -19.26 -23.28 14.62
C PHE A 166 -20.39 -22.70 13.78
N ASP A 167 -20.06 -21.88 12.79
CA ASP A 167 -21.02 -21.27 11.86
C ASP A 167 -21.47 -22.31 10.84
N GLU A 168 -22.42 -23.17 11.25
CA GLU A 168 -22.84 -24.38 10.53
C GLU A 168 -23.14 -24.13 9.05
N HIS A 169 -23.71 -22.98 8.73
CA HIS A 169 -24.14 -22.62 7.37
C HIS A 169 -23.35 -21.45 6.77
N GLY A 170 -22.41 -20.84 7.50
CA GLY A 170 -21.64 -19.68 7.07
C GLY A 170 -22.41 -18.36 7.08
N ASP A 171 -23.58 -18.34 7.71
CA ASP A 171 -24.48 -17.20 7.73
C ASP A 171 -23.98 -16.07 8.65
N VAL A 172 -23.36 -16.41 9.76
CA VAL A 172 -22.77 -15.44 10.69
C VAL A 172 -21.59 -14.74 10.00
N MET A 173 -20.68 -15.51 9.45
CA MET A 173 -19.51 -14.95 8.74
C MET A 173 -19.91 -14.09 7.56
N THR A 174 -20.84 -14.56 6.72
CA THR A 174 -21.23 -13.84 5.50
C THR A 174 -22.18 -12.67 5.75
N ASN A 175 -23.26 -12.91 6.51
CA ASN A 175 -24.35 -11.93 6.62
C ASN A 175 -24.19 -10.96 7.78
N VAL A 176 -23.50 -11.39 8.84
CA VAL A 176 -23.28 -10.56 10.04
C VAL A 176 -21.90 -9.94 10.04
N LEU A 177 -20.87 -10.75 9.89
CA LEU A 177 -19.49 -10.26 9.88
C LEU A 177 -19.09 -9.66 8.53
N GLY A 178 -19.86 -9.93 7.45
CA GLY A 178 -19.56 -9.44 6.10
C GLY A 178 -18.29 -10.03 5.49
N VAL A 179 -17.89 -11.20 5.96
CA VAL A 179 -16.69 -11.90 5.49
C VAL A 179 -16.92 -12.37 4.05
N PRO A 180 -15.97 -12.16 3.13
CA PRO A 180 -16.12 -12.64 1.76
C PRO A 180 -16.26 -14.15 1.66
N TYR A 181 -17.05 -14.61 0.69
CA TYR A 181 -17.16 -16.04 0.38
C TYR A 181 -15.79 -16.67 0.11
N GLY A 182 -15.55 -17.86 0.66
CA GLY A 182 -14.29 -18.59 0.54
C GLY A 182 -13.30 -18.36 1.69
N VAL A 183 -13.64 -17.52 2.65
CA VAL A 183 -12.91 -17.42 3.93
C VAL A 183 -13.44 -18.52 4.85
N LEU A 184 -12.55 -19.36 5.36
CA LEU A 184 -12.90 -20.59 6.08
C LEU A 184 -13.04 -20.39 7.58
N GLY A 185 -12.38 -19.35 8.11
CA GLY A 185 -12.42 -18.98 9.51
C GLY A 185 -12.00 -17.54 9.70
N VAL A 186 -12.27 -17.01 10.88
CA VAL A 186 -11.82 -15.68 11.32
C VAL A 186 -11.74 -15.65 12.84
N ALA A 187 -10.66 -15.08 13.37
CA ALA A 187 -10.45 -15.03 14.81
C ALA A 187 -9.66 -13.79 15.24
N SER A 188 -9.82 -13.40 16.49
CA SER A 188 -9.07 -12.30 17.10
C SER A 188 -9.17 -12.32 18.62
N PRO A 189 -8.16 -11.81 19.35
CA PRO A 189 -8.39 -11.27 20.69
C PRO A 189 -9.43 -10.16 20.66
N GLU A 190 -10.30 -10.06 21.65
CA GLU A 190 -11.36 -9.05 21.70
C GLU A 190 -11.22 -8.08 22.88
N TRP A 191 -10.95 -8.62 24.06
CA TRP A 191 -10.79 -7.82 25.26
C TRP A 191 -9.44 -8.04 25.92
N ALA A 192 -8.86 -6.94 26.38
CA ALA A 192 -7.66 -6.98 27.20
C ALA A 192 -7.70 -5.91 28.30
N ASP A 193 -6.94 -6.15 29.36
CA ASP A 193 -6.68 -5.15 30.40
C ASP A 193 -5.60 -4.19 29.88
N GLU A 194 -6.00 -2.97 29.56
CA GLU A 194 -5.12 -1.91 29.05
C GLU A 194 -4.01 -1.47 30.03
N SER A 195 -4.08 -1.89 31.28
CA SER A 195 -3.02 -1.58 32.25
C SER A 195 -1.92 -2.63 32.31
N THR A 196 -2.21 -3.83 31.85
CA THR A 196 -1.30 -4.98 31.94
C THR A 196 -0.99 -5.65 30.60
N GLY A 197 -1.77 -5.33 29.54
CA GLY A 197 -1.68 -6.00 28.26
C GLY A 197 -2.19 -7.44 28.26
N ILE A 198 -2.88 -7.86 29.33
CA ILE A 198 -3.42 -9.21 29.44
C ILE A 198 -4.73 -9.32 28.67
N ILE A 199 -4.76 -10.21 27.68
CA ILE A 199 -5.96 -10.58 26.95
C ILE A 199 -6.90 -11.33 27.93
N THR A 200 -8.15 -10.97 27.90
CA THR A 200 -9.17 -11.56 28.79
C THR A 200 -10.28 -12.25 28.03
N GLU A 201 -10.47 -11.92 26.75
CA GLU A 201 -11.45 -12.56 25.89
C GLU A 201 -10.97 -12.54 24.42
N GLY A 202 -11.29 -13.59 23.69
CA GLY A 202 -11.09 -13.70 22.23
C GLY A 202 -12.21 -14.53 21.63
N TRP A 203 -12.34 -14.49 20.33
CA TRP A 203 -13.34 -15.24 19.57
C TRP A 203 -12.73 -15.90 18.35
N VAL A 204 -13.37 -16.98 17.91
CA VAL A 204 -13.05 -17.77 16.72
C VAL A 204 -14.35 -18.15 16.04
N PHE A 205 -14.51 -17.84 14.76
CA PHE A 205 -15.61 -18.30 13.93
C PHE A 205 -15.08 -19.25 12.88
N ILE A 206 -15.70 -20.41 12.74
CA ILE A 206 -15.33 -21.43 11.76
C ILE A 206 -16.50 -21.64 10.79
N GLY A 207 -16.27 -21.39 9.51
CA GLY A 207 -17.28 -21.45 8.46
C GLY A 207 -17.62 -22.89 8.04
N GLY A 208 -18.71 -23.44 8.58
CA GLY A 208 -19.17 -24.79 8.23
C GLY A 208 -19.62 -24.95 6.78
N ALA A 209 -20.14 -23.89 6.17
CA ALA A 209 -20.56 -23.88 4.77
C ALA A 209 -19.46 -24.30 3.77
N GLU A 210 -18.21 -24.08 4.13
CA GLU A 210 -17.04 -24.39 3.30
C GLU A 210 -16.44 -25.77 3.61
N THR A 211 -17.08 -26.56 4.49
CA THR A 211 -16.65 -27.91 4.82
C THR A 211 -16.94 -28.87 3.68
N TYR A 212 -15.91 -29.53 3.18
CA TYR A 212 -16.01 -30.37 2.01
C TYR A 212 -16.41 -31.82 2.34
N TYR A 213 -17.22 -32.41 1.48
CA TYR A 213 -17.69 -33.78 1.63
C TYR A 213 -16.58 -34.87 1.66
N ASN A 214 -15.36 -34.54 1.17
CA ASN A 214 -14.20 -35.41 1.21
C ASN A 214 -13.31 -35.18 2.44
N ASP A 215 -13.73 -34.37 3.39
CA ASP A 215 -13.10 -34.14 4.69
C ASP A 215 -13.88 -34.86 5.81
N GLU A 216 -14.18 -36.16 5.61
CA GLU A 216 -15.08 -36.94 6.49
C GLU A 216 -14.65 -36.97 7.96
N ASP A 217 -13.38 -36.79 8.25
CA ASP A 217 -12.83 -36.74 9.62
C ASP A 217 -12.44 -35.32 10.05
N LEU A 218 -12.84 -34.30 9.28
CA LEU A 218 -12.52 -32.90 9.52
C LEU A 218 -11.01 -32.61 9.62
N THR A 219 -10.18 -33.34 8.89
CA THR A 219 -8.74 -33.15 8.94
C THR A 219 -8.33 -31.82 8.28
N GLN A 220 -8.99 -31.44 7.17
CA GLN A 220 -8.75 -30.16 6.49
C GLN A 220 -9.20 -28.99 7.37
N MET A 221 -10.39 -29.08 7.91
CA MET A 221 -10.94 -28.07 8.81
C MET A 221 -10.18 -28.03 10.15
N GLY A 222 -9.57 -29.14 10.57
CA GLY A 222 -8.65 -29.16 11.71
C GLY A 222 -7.48 -28.20 11.52
N GLY A 223 -6.95 -28.05 10.30
CA GLY A 223 -5.94 -27.05 9.98
C GLY A 223 -6.47 -25.63 10.14
N VAL A 224 -7.67 -25.35 9.62
CA VAL A 224 -8.33 -24.03 9.79
C VAL A 224 -8.54 -23.72 11.28
N ILE A 225 -9.08 -24.63 12.05
CA ILE A 225 -9.28 -24.45 13.50
C ILE A 225 -7.95 -24.15 14.21
N THR A 226 -6.89 -24.89 13.86
CA THR A 226 -5.58 -24.66 14.47
C THR A 226 -5.03 -23.28 14.13
N HIS A 227 -5.23 -22.82 12.90
CA HIS A 227 -4.88 -21.49 12.40
C HIS A 227 -5.65 -20.38 13.14
N GLU A 228 -6.97 -20.46 13.15
CA GLU A 228 -7.81 -19.44 13.78
C GLU A 228 -7.56 -19.33 15.30
N LEU A 229 -7.34 -20.46 15.97
CA LEU A 229 -6.92 -20.43 17.37
C LEU A 229 -5.59 -19.68 17.54
N GLY A 230 -4.63 -19.83 16.62
CA GLY A 230 -3.39 -19.06 16.62
C GLY A 230 -3.64 -17.55 16.63
N HIS A 231 -4.59 -17.06 15.85
CA HIS A 231 -4.98 -15.65 15.87
C HIS A 231 -5.58 -15.22 17.21
N SER A 232 -6.40 -16.07 17.83
CA SER A 232 -6.96 -15.78 19.16
C SER A 232 -5.87 -15.74 20.25
N PHE A 233 -4.70 -16.34 20.01
CA PHE A 233 -3.50 -16.25 20.86
C PHE A 233 -2.63 -15.04 20.55
N ASN A 234 -3.06 -14.17 19.67
CA ASN A 234 -2.36 -12.99 19.19
C ASN A 234 -1.22 -13.26 18.19
N LEU A 235 -1.30 -14.35 17.41
CA LEU A 235 -0.34 -14.63 16.33
C LEU A 235 -0.80 -14.03 15.01
N ALA A 236 0.13 -13.45 14.24
CA ALA A 236 -0.08 -13.00 12.87
C ALA A 236 0.19 -14.11 11.85
N HIS A 237 -0.02 -13.84 10.58
CA HIS A 237 0.26 -14.78 9.50
C HIS A 237 1.75 -15.01 9.26
N SER A 238 2.11 -16.25 8.95
CA SER A 238 3.45 -16.63 8.49
C SER A 238 3.71 -16.18 7.05
N GLN A 239 4.96 -15.84 6.76
CA GLN A 239 5.44 -15.46 5.43
C GLN A 239 6.53 -16.38 4.87
N THR A 240 6.92 -17.45 5.58
CA THR A 240 8.09 -18.26 5.20
C THR A 240 7.96 -19.00 3.88
N ASN A 241 6.85 -19.66 3.63
CA ASN A 241 6.66 -20.58 2.50
C ASN A 241 5.50 -20.17 1.58
N GLY A 242 5.05 -18.93 1.63
CA GLY A 242 3.92 -18.41 0.86
C GLY A 242 3.99 -18.74 -0.63
N HIS A 243 5.16 -18.65 -1.20
CA HIS A 243 5.39 -18.94 -2.60
C HIS A 243 5.24 -20.42 -2.95
N VAL A 244 5.73 -21.30 -2.08
CA VAL A 244 5.64 -22.76 -2.29
C VAL A 244 4.19 -23.20 -2.31
N VAL A 245 3.38 -22.59 -1.46
CA VAL A 245 1.95 -22.93 -1.32
C VAL A 245 1.12 -22.40 -2.47
N MET A 246 1.25 -21.13 -2.79
CA MET A 246 0.41 -20.50 -3.82
C MET A 246 0.66 -21.04 -5.23
N TYR A 247 1.88 -21.44 -5.51
CA TYR A 247 2.26 -21.82 -6.88
C TYR A 247 2.59 -23.30 -7.03
N GLY A 248 2.50 -24.06 -5.95
CA GLY A 248 2.74 -25.49 -5.92
C GLY A 248 4.17 -25.90 -6.25
N ASN A 249 4.38 -27.19 -6.47
CA ASN A 249 5.69 -27.76 -6.84
C ASN A 249 6.25 -27.29 -8.20
N SER A 250 5.64 -26.31 -8.85
CA SER A 250 6.16 -25.70 -10.07
C SER A 250 7.39 -24.82 -9.82
N TYR A 251 7.72 -24.56 -8.56
CA TYR A 251 9.01 -24.02 -8.22
C TYR A 251 10.08 -25.03 -8.59
N VAL A 252 10.65 -24.80 -9.73
CA VAL A 252 11.89 -25.45 -10.12
C VAL A 252 12.96 -24.90 -9.18
N VAL A 253 13.19 -25.61 -8.11
CA VAL A 253 14.42 -25.48 -7.35
C VAL A 253 15.53 -25.67 -8.39
N SER A 254 16.31 -24.65 -8.66
CA SER A 254 17.33 -24.65 -9.69
C SER A 254 18.26 -25.84 -9.49
N THR A 255 18.42 -26.69 -10.47
CA THR A 255 19.35 -27.85 -10.43
C THR A 255 20.79 -27.46 -10.76
N GLY A 256 21.13 -26.19 -10.74
CA GLY A 256 22.43 -25.62 -11.01
C GLY A 256 22.97 -24.75 -9.88
N PRO A 257 24.11 -24.12 -10.05
CA PRO A 257 24.52 -23.03 -9.17
C PRO A 257 23.43 -21.98 -9.13
N ILE A 258 23.24 -21.36 -7.97
CA ILE A 258 22.23 -20.31 -7.79
C ILE A 258 22.47 -19.25 -8.88
N ASP A 259 21.55 -19.19 -9.82
CA ASP A 259 21.60 -18.21 -10.90
C ASP A 259 20.64 -17.07 -10.55
N CYS A 260 21.17 -16.05 -9.92
CA CYS A 260 20.45 -14.83 -9.62
C CYS A 260 19.99 -14.06 -10.87
N SER A 261 20.49 -14.43 -12.05
CA SER A 261 19.98 -13.90 -13.30
C SER A 261 18.56 -14.39 -13.63
N ALA A 262 18.15 -15.51 -13.00
CA ALA A 262 16.82 -16.07 -13.10
C ALA A 262 15.93 -15.61 -11.92
N HIS A 263 15.76 -14.30 -11.75
CA HIS A 263 14.73 -13.78 -10.89
C HIS A 263 13.36 -14.10 -11.49
N TRP A 264 12.61 -14.98 -10.85
CA TRP A 264 11.28 -15.30 -11.30
C TRP A 264 10.32 -14.19 -10.88
N TYR A 265 9.70 -13.56 -11.86
CA TYR A 265 8.60 -12.65 -11.64
C TYR A 265 7.31 -13.48 -11.59
N VAL A 266 6.74 -13.67 -10.43
CA VAL A 266 5.45 -14.34 -10.26
C VAL A 266 4.52 -13.39 -9.53
N GLY A 267 3.44 -13.04 -10.18
CA GLY A 267 2.41 -12.19 -9.56
C GLY A 267 2.83 -10.77 -9.19
N GLY A 268 3.95 -10.27 -9.71
CA GLY A 268 4.46 -8.95 -9.37
C GLY A 268 5.58 -8.94 -8.33
N GLU A 269 6.00 -10.08 -7.82
CA GLU A 269 7.00 -10.21 -6.77
C GLU A 269 8.28 -10.89 -7.26
N TYR A 270 9.44 -10.40 -6.78
CA TYR A 270 10.74 -11.00 -7.05
C TYR A 270 11.05 -12.05 -5.99
N GLN A 271 11.50 -13.22 -6.45
CA GLN A 271 11.88 -14.31 -5.58
C GLN A 271 13.32 -14.71 -5.79
N LEU A 272 14.02 -14.91 -4.69
CA LEU A 272 15.35 -15.50 -4.72
C LEU A 272 15.25 -17.02 -4.88
N PRO A 273 16.06 -17.64 -5.72
CA PRO A 273 16.15 -19.08 -5.78
C PRO A 273 16.66 -19.63 -4.46
N TYR A 274 16.06 -20.69 -3.97
CA TYR A 274 16.54 -21.36 -2.75
C TYR A 274 17.95 -21.93 -2.95
N PRO A 275 18.78 -21.93 -1.90
CA PRO A 275 20.18 -22.40 -2.01
C PRO A 275 20.34 -23.87 -2.38
N GLN A 276 19.30 -24.69 -2.35
CA GLN A 276 19.38 -26.10 -2.68
C GLN A 276 18.36 -26.59 -3.69
N SER A 277 18.83 -27.45 -4.60
CA SER A 277 18.14 -27.86 -5.82
C SER A 277 17.30 -29.13 -5.76
N SER A 278 17.11 -29.77 -4.61
CA SER A 278 16.44 -31.06 -4.54
C SER A 278 15.77 -31.37 -3.19
N VAL A 279 15.23 -30.35 -2.54
CA VAL A 279 14.50 -30.57 -1.27
C VAL A 279 13.08 -31.04 -1.61
N PRO A 280 12.58 -32.11 -1.02
CA PRO A 280 11.18 -32.52 -1.18
C PRO A 280 10.24 -31.41 -0.75
N ALA A 281 9.04 -31.40 -1.29
CA ALA A 281 7.96 -30.55 -0.77
C ALA A 281 7.81 -30.81 0.75
N PRO A 282 7.52 -29.78 1.57
CA PRO A 282 7.40 -29.94 2.99
C PRO A 282 6.29 -30.94 3.32
N ALA A 283 6.52 -31.77 4.35
CA ALA A 283 5.51 -32.67 4.88
C ALA A 283 4.49 -31.90 5.72
N ASN A 284 4.92 -30.77 6.32
CA ASN A 284 4.09 -29.87 7.09
C ASN A 284 4.29 -28.44 6.58
N GLN A 285 3.29 -27.61 6.80
CA GLN A 285 3.30 -26.21 6.49
C GLN A 285 3.05 -25.40 7.76
N GLU A 286 3.45 -24.15 7.76
CA GLU A 286 3.12 -23.24 8.84
C GLU A 286 1.62 -23.20 9.08
N VAL A 287 1.24 -23.43 10.33
CA VAL A 287 -0.16 -23.31 10.76
C VAL A 287 -0.68 -21.90 10.45
N MET A 288 0.14 -20.87 10.73
CA MET A 288 -0.26 -19.48 10.52
C MET A 288 -0.13 -19.00 9.06
N TYR A 289 0.09 -19.87 8.08
CA TYR A 289 -0.01 -19.48 6.67
C TYR A 289 -1.48 -19.28 6.26
N PRO A 290 -1.85 -18.16 5.60
CA PRO A 290 -3.26 -17.73 5.45
C PRO A 290 -4.11 -18.52 4.46
N TYR A 291 -3.55 -19.49 3.75
CA TYR A 291 -4.28 -20.24 2.74
C TYR A 291 -4.13 -21.74 2.90
N ILE A 292 -5.19 -22.46 2.63
CA ILE A 292 -5.17 -23.92 2.44
C ILE A 292 -5.65 -24.28 1.05
N ASN A 293 -5.13 -25.38 0.51
CA ASN A 293 -5.72 -26.02 -0.66
C ASN A 293 -6.75 -27.03 -0.22
N HIS A 294 -8.01 -26.62 -0.22
CA HIS A 294 -9.13 -27.48 0.17
C HIS A 294 -9.65 -28.39 -0.97
N ASN A 295 -9.06 -28.31 -2.16
CA ASN A 295 -9.42 -29.21 -3.28
C ASN A 295 -8.22 -30.06 -3.72
N PRO A 296 -7.93 -31.16 -3.02
CA PRO A 296 -6.76 -31.98 -3.28
C PRO A 296 -6.76 -32.66 -4.67
N THR A 297 -7.87 -32.64 -5.39
CA THR A 297 -7.97 -33.25 -6.72
C THR A 297 -7.54 -32.35 -7.86
N SER A 298 -7.49 -31.05 -7.65
CA SER A 298 -7.17 -30.06 -8.68
C SER A 298 -5.79 -29.42 -8.55
N TRP A 299 -5.12 -29.61 -7.41
CA TRP A 299 -3.86 -28.94 -7.11
C TRP A 299 -2.90 -29.85 -6.35
N SER A 300 -1.60 -29.61 -6.49
CA SER A 300 -0.54 -30.41 -5.85
C SER A 300 0.08 -29.74 -4.62
N GLY A 301 -0.56 -28.70 -4.09
CA GLY A 301 -0.09 -27.97 -2.91
C GLY A 301 -0.51 -28.61 -1.58
N PRO A 302 0.04 -28.14 -0.45
CA PRO A 302 -0.37 -28.58 0.88
C PRO A 302 -1.86 -28.37 1.12
N THR A 303 -2.47 -29.29 1.83
CA THR A 303 -3.87 -29.23 2.23
C THR A 303 -3.96 -28.82 3.70
N GLY A 304 -5.15 -28.54 4.23
CA GLY A 304 -5.33 -28.18 5.64
C GLY A 304 -4.78 -29.17 6.63
N GLU A 305 -4.68 -30.46 6.29
CA GLU A 305 -4.05 -31.46 7.15
C GLU A 305 -2.57 -31.15 7.44
N HIS A 306 -1.86 -30.47 6.54
CA HIS A 306 -0.47 -30.08 6.71
C HIS A 306 -0.32 -28.87 7.66
N GLN A 307 -1.42 -28.18 7.99
CA GLN A 307 -1.51 -27.07 8.93
C GLN A 307 -2.16 -27.44 10.26
N ALA A 308 -2.57 -28.71 10.45
CA ALA A 308 -3.28 -29.14 11.65
C ALA A 308 -2.36 -29.34 12.86
N THR A 309 -1.04 -29.34 12.67
CA THR A 309 -0.07 -29.59 13.73
C THR A 309 1.02 -28.52 13.74
N VAL A 310 1.25 -27.92 14.90
CA VAL A 310 2.35 -26.96 15.13
C VAL A 310 3.67 -27.72 15.14
N SER A 311 4.40 -27.68 14.05
CA SER A 311 5.63 -28.46 13.85
C SER A 311 6.75 -27.72 13.14
N THR A 312 6.44 -26.62 12.45
CA THR A 312 7.44 -25.78 11.76
C THR A 312 8.15 -24.84 12.72
N SER A 313 9.39 -24.49 12.41
CA SER A 313 10.17 -23.58 13.25
C SER A 313 9.53 -22.22 13.39
N GLU A 314 8.80 -21.76 12.37
CA GLU A 314 8.09 -20.48 12.36
C GLU A 314 7.01 -20.44 13.45
N ASP A 315 6.06 -21.35 13.43
CA ASP A 315 4.96 -21.39 14.41
C ASP A 315 5.47 -21.61 15.84
N ILE A 316 6.46 -22.49 15.99
CA ILE A 316 7.11 -22.77 17.29
C ILE A 316 7.76 -21.51 17.84
N ALA A 317 8.50 -20.78 17.01
CA ALA A 317 9.15 -19.54 17.40
C ALA A 317 8.15 -18.43 17.67
N ALA A 318 7.05 -18.34 16.88
CA ALA A 318 5.97 -17.36 17.06
C ALA A 318 5.33 -17.47 18.45
N ILE A 319 4.76 -18.61 18.77
CA ILE A 319 4.11 -18.82 20.07
C ILE A 319 5.08 -18.70 21.23
N SER A 320 6.33 -19.16 21.05
CA SER A 320 7.37 -19.08 22.08
C SER A 320 7.86 -17.66 22.33
N SER A 321 7.78 -16.77 21.33
CA SER A 321 8.16 -15.35 21.49
C SER A 321 7.14 -14.56 22.29
N ILE A 322 5.87 -14.88 22.16
CA ILE A 322 4.79 -14.24 22.94
C ILE A 322 4.66 -14.86 24.33
N TYR A 323 4.81 -16.19 24.43
CA TYR A 323 4.66 -16.97 25.66
C TYR A 323 5.91 -17.81 25.94
N PRO A 324 7.07 -17.20 26.24
CA PRO A 324 8.31 -17.92 26.38
C PRO A 324 8.31 -18.86 27.61
N ALA A 325 8.66 -20.12 27.38
CA ALA A 325 9.09 -20.99 28.46
C ALA A 325 10.50 -20.60 28.96
N ALA A 326 10.84 -20.97 30.16
CA ALA A 326 12.12 -20.60 30.77
C ALA A 326 13.36 -21.05 29.96
N ASN A 327 13.23 -22.09 29.16
CA ASN A 327 14.27 -22.65 28.32
C ASN A 327 14.31 -22.03 26.90
N PHE A 328 13.33 -21.24 26.45
CA PHE A 328 13.28 -20.73 25.07
C PHE A 328 14.58 -20.03 24.69
N ALA A 329 14.96 -19.02 25.43
CA ALA A 329 16.16 -18.23 25.13
C ALA A 329 17.46 -19.06 25.29
N SER A 330 17.49 -20.08 26.15
CA SER A 330 18.69 -20.90 26.35
C SER A 330 18.84 -22.04 25.34
N ASP A 331 17.71 -22.51 24.80
CA ASP A 331 17.69 -23.69 23.92
C ASP A 331 17.67 -23.30 22.44
N THR A 332 17.43 -22.02 22.12
CA THR A 332 17.41 -21.49 20.74
C THR A 332 18.49 -20.45 20.50
N GLY A 333 18.71 -20.10 19.23
CA GLY A 333 19.58 -19.02 18.79
C GLY A 333 18.80 -17.74 18.45
N THR A 334 19.49 -16.61 18.47
CA THR A 334 18.96 -15.29 18.08
C THR A 334 19.87 -14.63 17.06
N ILE A 335 19.32 -13.96 16.07
CA ILE A 335 20.04 -13.03 15.18
C ILE A 335 19.45 -11.64 15.27
N SER A 336 20.27 -10.63 15.00
CA SER A 336 19.79 -9.25 14.84
C SER A 336 20.65 -8.46 13.85
N GLY A 337 20.03 -7.51 13.20
CA GLY A 337 20.66 -6.69 12.19
C GLY A 337 19.76 -5.58 11.71
N SER A 338 20.07 -5.06 10.54
CA SER A 338 19.32 -3.97 9.91
C SER A 338 19.24 -4.15 8.41
N VAL A 339 18.18 -3.57 7.80
CA VAL A 339 18.05 -3.44 6.35
C VAL A 339 17.98 -1.96 6.02
N THR A 340 18.85 -1.49 5.13
CA THR A 340 18.95 -0.08 4.77
C THR A 340 18.74 0.15 3.29
N TYR A 341 18.26 1.36 2.95
CA TYR A 341 18.19 1.79 1.57
C TYR A 341 19.57 1.88 0.94
N PRO A 342 19.68 1.66 -0.39
CA PRO A 342 20.90 1.92 -1.11
C PRO A 342 21.37 3.38 -0.86
N PHE A 343 22.69 3.54 -0.71
CA PHE A 343 23.33 4.86 -0.54
C PHE A 343 22.83 5.68 0.64
N SER A 344 22.28 5.00 1.66
CA SER A 344 21.75 5.61 2.86
C SER A 344 21.98 4.73 4.08
N SER A 345 22.02 5.35 5.24
CA SER A 345 21.87 4.66 6.52
C SER A 345 20.41 4.58 7.00
N ASP A 346 19.47 5.07 6.18
CA ASP A 346 18.06 5.03 6.54
C ASP A 346 17.56 3.59 6.46
N GLY A 347 16.90 3.11 7.49
CA GLY A 347 16.34 1.78 7.55
C GLY A 347 15.08 1.66 6.68
N ILE A 348 14.84 0.46 6.16
CA ILE A 348 13.60 0.13 5.46
C ILE A 348 12.65 -0.52 6.46
N ILE A 349 11.48 0.08 6.65
CA ILE A 349 10.43 -0.44 7.54
C ILE A 349 9.56 -1.41 6.76
N GLY A 350 9.17 -2.52 7.39
CA GLY A 350 8.14 -3.41 6.87
C GLY A 350 8.61 -4.34 5.74
N VAL A 351 9.88 -4.69 5.67
CA VAL A 351 10.34 -5.76 4.78
C VAL A 351 10.47 -7.07 5.53
N ASN A 352 10.23 -8.16 4.84
CA ASN A 352 10.34 -9.51 5.39
C ASN A 352 11.78 -9.98 5.40
N ILE A 353 12.27 -10.39 6.55
CA ILE A 353 13.56 -11.05 6.73
C ILE A 353 13.31 -12.54 6.96
N VAL A 354 13.89 -13.36 6.13
CA VAL A 354 13.76 -14.82 6.21
C VAL A 354 15.10 -15.43 6.58
N ALA A 355 15.14 -16.16 7.70
CA ALA A 355 16.23 -17.07 8.02
C ALA A 355 15.84 -18.48 7.59
N ARG A 356 16.48 -18.98 6.56
CA ARG A 356 16.14 -20.28 5.99
C ARG A 356 17.28 -21.27 6.18
N ASN A 357 17.02 -22.39 6.88
CA ASN A 357 17.98 -23.45 7.07
C ASN A 357 18.32 -24.10 5.72
N ILE A 358 19.60 -24.09 5.37
CA ILE A 358 20.07 -24.61 4.08
C ILE A 358 19.83 -26.13 3.95
N ASP A 359 19.84 -26.83 5.05
CA ASP A 359 19.70 -28.31 5.08
C ASP A 359 18.22 -28.75 5.20
N ASN A 360 17.33 -27.87 5.73
CA ASN A 360 15.87 -28.09 5.86
C ASN A 360 15.09 -26.81 5.58
N PRO A 361 15.05 -26.34 4.32
CA PRO A 361 14.65 -24.99 3.99
C PRO A 361 13.15 -24.70 4.12
N PHE A 362 12.32 -25.70 4.25
CA PHE A 362 10.86 -25.50 4.33
C PHE A 362 10.33 -25.59 5.77
N GLU A 363 10.79 -26.56 6.56
CA GLU A 363 10.28 -26.77 7.91
C GLU A 363 11.08 -26.00 8.97
N ASP A 364 12.33 -25.60 8.64
CA ASP A 364 13.18 -24.79 9.51
C ASP A 364 13.51 -23.47 8.81
N ALA A 365 12.51 -22.65 8.69
CA ALA A 365 12.60 -21.26 8.27
C ALA A 365 11.82 -20.38 9.25
N ILE A 366 12.31 -19.17 9.51
CA ILE A 366 11.71 -18.20 10.42
C ILE A 366 11.74 -16.84 9.77
N THR A 367 10.67 -16.07 9.93
CA THR A 367 10.56 -14.71 9.40
C THR A 367 10.41 -13.67 10.50
N VAL A 368 10.80 -12.45 10.18
CA VAL A 368 10.53 -11.28 11.01
C VAL A 368 10.45 -10.03 10.12
N MET A 369 9.64 -9.09 10.51
CA MET A 369 9.57 -7.79 9.84
C MET A 369 10.61 -6.82 10.38
N THR A 370 11.13 -5.97 9.50
CA THR A 370 12.03 -4.88 9.91
C THR A 370 11.27 -3.68 10.45
N GLY A 371 11.92 -3.00 11.35
CA GLY A 371 11.54 -1.68 11.78
C GLY A 371 10.41 -1.65 12.76
N ASP A 372 9.95 -0.44 12.88
CA ASP A 372 8.81 -0.10 13.65
C ASP A 372 7.55 -0.40 12.86
N TRP A 373 7.17 -1.66 12.85
CA TRP A 373 5.97 -2.16 12.22
C TRP A 373 4.67 -1.63 12.85
N ASN A 374 4.82 -0.65 13.65
CA ASN A 374 3.81 -0.13 14.49
C ASN A 374 3.60 1.36 14.27
N ASP A 375 3.25 1.75 13.07
CA ASP A 375 2.77 3.07 12.68
C ASP A 375 3.77 4.22 12.79
N GLY A 376 5.06 3.92 12.91
CA GLY A 376 6.06 4.95 13.14
C GLY A 376 5.84 5.71 14.46
N ALA A 377 5.18 5.10 15.44
CA ALA A 377 4.93 5.72 16.72
C ALA A 377 6.25 6.09 17.41
N PRO A 378 6.41 7.30 17.91
CA PRO A 378 7.63 7.69 18.60
C PRO A 378 7.88 6.78 19.81
N GLY A 379 9.01 6.08 19.81
CA GLY A 379 9.44 5.22 20.92
C GLY A 379 9.22 3.73 20.71
N ALA A 380 9.05 3.31 19.46
CA ALA A 380 9.00 1.89 19.16
C ALA A 380 10.26 1.11 19.55
N ALA A 381 10.06 -0.17 19.81
CA ALA A 381 11.11 -1.08 20.30
C ALA A 381 12.24 -1.29 19.32
N GLN A 382 11.99 -1.15 18.03
CA GLN A 382 12.99 -1.28 16.98
C GLN A 382 13.03 -0.03 16.13
N ALA A 383 14.21 0.46 15.83
CA ALA A 383 14.39 1.56 14.90
C ALA A 383 14.10 1.09 13.47
N ALA A 384 13.77 2.06 12.62
CA ALA A 384 13.53 1.81 11.19
C ALA A 384 14.63 0.92 10.60
N GLY A 385 14.22 -0.19 9.97
CA GLY A 385 15.10 -1.16 9.35
C GLY A 385 15.74 -2.20 10.29
N GLU A 386 15.73 -1.99 11.60
CA GLU A 386 16.27 -2.98 12.53
C GLU A 386 15.35 -4.20 12.66
N PHE A 387 15.92 -5.35 12.98
CA PHE A 387 15.18 -6.56 13.29
C PHE A 387 15.90 -7.42 14.34
N THR A 388 15.11 -8.19 15.07
CA THR A 388 15.61 -9.24 15.97
C THR A 388 14.75 -10.50 15.79
N MET A 389 15.39 -11.62 15.46
CA MET A 389 14.73 -12.89 15.20
C MET A 389 15.17 -13.92 16.21
N HIS A 390 14.22 -14.51 16.91
CA HIS A 390 14.42 -15.53 17.92
C HIS A 390 14.02 -16.92 17.42
N GLY A 391 14.39 -17.97 18.13
CA GLY A 391 13.89 -19.31 17.88
C GLY A 391 14.71 -20.15 16.90
N LEU A 392 15.86 -19.65 16.40
CA LEU A 392 16.68 -20.41 15.46
C LEU A 392 17.20 -21.71 16.08
N THR A 393 17.21 -22.79 15.28
CA THR A 393 17.75 -24.09 15.65
C THR A 393 19.26 -24.02 15.87
N PRO A 394 19.76 -24.30 17.08
CA PRO A 394 21.19 -24.19 17.37
C PRO A 394 22.07 -25.07 16.49
N GLY A 395 23.10 -24.48 15.93
CA GLY A 395 24.07 -25.17 15.06
C GLY A 395 23.58 -25.43 13.64
N ALA A 396 22.32 -25.12 13.32
CA ALA A 396 21.84 -25.13 11.95
C ALA A 396 22.51 -24.01 11.13
N ARG A 397 22.61 -24.22 9.81
CA ARG A 397 23.18 -23.27 8.85
C ARG A 397 22.07 -22.53 8.15
N TYR A 398 22.01 -21.22 8.34
CA TYR A 398 20.99 -20.38 7.75
C TYR A 398 21.55 -19.51 6.61
N ALA A 399 20.79 -19.37 5.53
CA ALA A 399 20.88 -18.27 4.60
C ALA A 399 19.83 -17.23 5.01
N ILE A 400 20.26 -15.99 5.21
CA ILE A 400 19.38 -14.88 5.59
C ILE A 400 19.13 -14.04 4.35
N HIS A 401 17.88 -13.71 4.07
CA HIS A 401 17.55 -12.86 2.94
C HIS A 401 16.40 -11.91 3.27
N VAL A 402 16.32 -10.84 2.51
CA VAL A 402 15.23 -9.87 2.55
C VAL A 402 14.33 -10.06 1.32
N GLU A 403 13.03 -9.98 1.52
CA GLU A 403 12.04 -10.02 0.46
C GLU A 403 10.83 -9.15 0.77
N ASN A 404 9.97 -8.95 -0.24
CA ASN A 404 8.67 -8.31 -0.02
C ASN A 404 7.77 -9.21 0.84
N ILE A 405 6.90 -8.58 1.63
CA ILE A 405 5.82 -9.31 2.29
C ILE A 405 4.88 -9.84 1.21
N PHE A 406 4.60 -11.12 1.28
CA PHE A 406 3.65 -11.75 0.38
C PHE A 406 2.22 -11.31 0.74
N SER A 407 1.51 -10.71 -0.23
CA SER A 407 0.13 -10.26 -0.05
C SER A 407 -0.84 -11.44 -0.04
N GLY A 408 -0.80 -12.23 1.02
CA GLY A 408 -1.67 -13.36 1.23
C GLY A 408 -2.67 -13.11 2.34
N GLY A 409 -3.89 -12.68 2.03
CA GLY A 409 -4.98 -12.63 3.00
C GLY A 409 -4.97 -11.43 3.97
N PHE A 410 -3.95 -10.56 3.91
CA PHE A 410 -3.93 -9.30 4.65
C PHE A 410 -3.65 -8.13 3.72
N PRO A 411 -4.30 -7.00 3.93
CA PRO A 411 -3.93 -5.75 3.30
C PRO A 411 -2.64 -5.19 3.94
N THR A 412 -1.55 -5.96 3.84
CA THR A 412 -0.25 -5.42 4.18
C THR A 412 0.15 -4.47 3.06
N PRO A 413 0.48 -3.21 3.35
CA PRO A 413 1.01 -2.33 2.33
C PRO A 413 2.26 -2.99 1.73
N GLN A 414 2.26 -3.20 0.43
CA GLN A 414 3.46 -3.69 -0.24
C GLN A 414 4.57 -2.66 -0.05
N VAL A 415 5.62 -3.03 0.64
CA VAL A 415 6.83 -2.24 0.67
C VAL A 415 7.59 -2.54 -0.61
N LEU A 416 7.71 -1.55 -1.46
CA LEU A 416 8.52 -1.69 -2.67
C LEU A 416 9.99 -1.66 -2.27
N LEU A 417 10.68 -2.78 -2.44
CA LEU A 417 12.10 -2.84 -2.27
C LEU A 417 12.80 -1.91 -3.29
N PRO A 418 13.86 -1.22 -2.90
CA PRO A 418 14.59 -0.31 -3.80
C PRO A 418 15.37 -1.05 -4.90
N GLY A 419 15.49 -2.37 -4.79
CA GLY A 419 16.17 -3.25 -5.71
C GLY A 419 15.59 -4.66 -5.65
N PRO A 420 16.26 -5.66 -6.21
CA PRO A 420 15.86 -7.05 -6.07
C PRO A 420 15.93 -7.49 -4.61
N ALA A 421 15.15 -8.50 -4.24
CA ALA A 421 15.37 -9.24 -3.01
C ALA A 421 16.80 -9.79 -2.98
N GLU A 422 17.44 -9.84 -1.81
CA GLU A 422 18.84 -10.26 -1.72
C GLU A 422 19.19 -10.97 -0.42
N TYR A 423 20.28 -11.72 -0.46
CA TYR A 423 20.84 -12.41 0.69
C TYR A 423 21.85 -11.55 1.44
N PHE A 424 21.89 -11.74 2.78
CA PHE A 424 23.00 -11.28 3.59
C PHE A 424 24.29 -11.99 3.15
N ASN A 425 25.29 -11.24 2.74
CA ASN A 425 26.57 -11.75 2.26
C ASN A 425 27.77 -11.32 3.12
N GLY A 426 27.50 -10.78 4.31
CA GLY A 426 28.48 -10.46 5.34
C GLY A 426 29.34 -9.26 4.98
N SER A 427 30.65 -9.45 4.92
CA SER A 427 31.57 -8.32 4.64
C SER A 427 31.57 -7.85 3.19
N ARG A 428 30.78 -8.47 2.32
CA ARG A 428 30.62 -8.09 0.89
C ARG A 428 29.40 -7.23 0.64
N GLU A 429 28.57 -7.01 1.68
CA GLU A 429 27.42 -6.12 1.58
C GLU A 429 27.78 -4.76 0.99
N SER A 430 27.00 -4.31 0.03
CA SER A 430 27.20 -3.07 -0.68
C SER A 430 25.92 -2.67 -1.41
N ASP A 431 25.72 -1.38 -1.54
CA ASP A 431 24.65 -0.80 -2.34
C ASP A 431 24.93 -0.78 -3.85
N ASP A 432 26.12 -1.20 -4.26
CA ASP A 432 26.55 -1.22 -5.67
C ASP A 432 26.31 -2.60 -6.29
N ILE A 433 25.22 -2.74 -7.04
CA ILE A 433 24.85 -3.96 -7.77
C ILE A 433 25.98 -4.53 -8.65
N THR A 434 27.03 -3.75 -8.96
CA THR A 434 28.19 -4.22 -9.72
C THR A 434 29.26 -4.87 -8.86
N SER A 435 29.21 -4.68 -7.55
CA SER A 435 30.13 -5.24 -6.56
C SER A 435 29.45 -6.18 -5.58
N ASP A 436 28.15 -6.10 -5.46
CA ASP A 436 27.32 -6.98 -4.66
C ASP A 436 26.40 -7.83 -5.54
N ASN A 437 26.51 -9.16 -5.38
CA ASN A 437 25.62 -10.09 -6.06
C ASN A 437 24.50 -10.48 -5.08
N ALA A 438 23.28 -10.06 -5.36
CA ALA A 438 22.11 -10.34 -4.53
C ALA A 438 21.92 -11.81 -4.11
N CYS A 439 22.54 -12.78 -4.82
CA CYS A 439 22.46 -14.21 -4.53
C CYS A 439 23.65 -14.79 -3.80
N ASP A 440 24.69 -14.04 -3.61
CA ASP A 440 25.78 -14.48 -2.77
C ASP A 440 25.31 -14.41 -1.30
N TYR A 441 25.49 -15.48 -0.54
CA TYR A 441 25.15 -15.48 0.88
C TYR A 441 26.30 -15.91 1.75
N GLU A 442 26.31 -15.43 3.00
CA GLU A 442 27.15 -15.92 4.08
C GLU A 442 26.33 -16.84 4.98
N GLU A 443 26.85 -18.04 5.25
CA GLU A 443 26.20 -18.96 6.19
C GLU A 443 26.20 -18.38 7.61
N VAL A 444 25.01 -18.29 8.21
CA VAL A 444 24.82 -17.84 9.58
C VAL A 444 24.54 -19.04 10.46
N VAL A 445 25.36 -19.21 11.48
CA VAL A 445 25.22 -20.28 12.49
C VAL A 445 25.17 -19.64 13.85
N VAL A 446 24.20 -20.05 14.66
CA VAL A 446 24.03 -19.57 16.04
C VAL A 446 24.03 -20.74 17.02
N ALA A 447 24.70 -20.59 18.13
CA ALA A 447 24.67 -21.61 19.20
C ALA A 447 23.46 -21.39 20.12
N ALA A 448 23.10 -22.44 20.88
CA ALA A 448 22.06 -22.33 21.90
C ALA A 448 22.39 -21.22 22.91
N GLY A 449 21.41 -20.36 23.19
CA GLY A 449 21.54 -19.23 24.09
C GLY A 449 22.41 -18.07 23.57
N ALA A 450 22.85 -18.12 22.32
CA ALA A 450 23.70 -17.09 21.74
C ALA A 450 22.90 -16.13 20.85
N THR A 451 23.37 -14.88 20.77
CA THR A 451 22.91 -13.90 19.81
C THR A 451 24.01 -13.57 18.81
N ARG A 452 23.75 -13.68 17.52
CA ARG A 452 24.62 -13.15 16.46
C ARG A 452 24.06 -11.81 15.98
N THR A 453 24.79 -10.75 16.18
CA THR A 453 24.48 -9.41 15.73
C THR A 453 25.20 -9.06 14.43
N GLY A 454 24.81 -7.96 13.79
CA GLY A 454 25.47 -7.47 12.58
C GLY A 454 25.07 -8.24 11.33
N ILE A 455 23.83 -8.71 11.28
CA ILE A 455 23.20 -9.21 10.05
C ILE A 455 22.63 -7.99 9.32
N ASP A 456 23.53 -7.15 8.82
CA ASP A 456 23.17 -5.89 8.20
C ASP A 456 23.14 -6.08 6.69
N ILE A 457 22.01 -5.81 6.07
CA ILE A 457 21.78 -5.90 4.62
C ILE A 457 21.61 -4.49 4.08
N GLN A 458 22.47 -4.10 3.17
CA GLN A 458 22.37 -2.85 2.46
C GLN A 458 21.85 -3.09 1.05
N MET A 459 20.55 -2.83 0.85
CA MET A 459 19.87 -3.17 -0.39
C MET A 459 20.58 -2.62 -1.62
N ASN A 460 20.71 -3.45 -2.63
CA ASN A 460 21.14 -3.06 -3.96
C ASN A 460 20.08 -2.16 -4.62
N GLY A 461 20.50 -1.20 -5.43
CA GLY A 461 19.58 -0.41 -6.23
C GLY A 461 19.65 1.09 -5.98
N MET A 462 18.65 1.80 -6.47
CA MET A 462 18.57 3.25 -6.31
C MET A 462 17.79 3.60 -5.03
N LYS A 463 18.39 4.42 -4.17
CA LYS A 463 17.72 4.92 -2.96
C LYS A 463 16.38 5.56 -3.36
N ARG A 464 15.27 5.01 -2.87
CA ARG A 464 13.91 5.59 -3.05
C ARG A 464 13.59 6.00 -4.49
N SER A 465 14.14 5.30 -5.49
CA SER A 465 14.01 5.67 -6.90
C SER A 465 12.57 5.67 -7.39
N LEU A 466 11.78 4.68 -7.00
CA LEU A 466 10.36 4.61 -7.31
C LEU A 466 9.61 3.99 -6.13
N LYS A 467 8.61 4.67 -5.65
CA LYS A 467 7.60 4.13 -4.74
C LYS A 467 6.24 4.26 -5.41
N LEU A 468 5.60 3.13 -5.67
CA LEU A 468 4.23 3.08 -6.14
C LEU A 468 3.31 3.05 -4.91
N VAL A 469 2.48 4.04 -4.79
CA VAL A 469 1.49 4.16 -3.74
C VAL A 469 0.14 3.82 -4.37
N ILE A 470 -0.31 2.58 -4.15
CA ILE A 470 -1.58 2.13 -4.69
C ILE A 470 -2.67 2.39 -3.67
N ASN A 471 -3.64 3.24 -4.07
CA ASN A 471 -4.92 3.49 -3.43
C ASN A 471 -4.90 4.17 -2.03
N PRO A 472 -5.85 5.10 -1.76
CA PRO A 472 -7.22 5.07 -2.29
C PRO A 472 -7.58 6.15 -3.29
N ALA A 473 -6.65 7.00 -3.77
CA ALA A 473 -7.12 8.06 -4.62
C ALA A 473 -6.18 8.43 -5.76
N PRO A 474 -6.69 8.43 -6.97
CA PRO A 474 -5.93 8.75 -8.18
C PRO A 474 -5.75 10.24 -8.43
N ASN A 475 -6.43 11.09 -7.69
CA ASN A 475 -6.56 12.50 -8.08
C ASN A 475 -5.82 13.44 -7.14
N GLY A 476 -4.87 14.05 -7.62
CA GLY A 476 -4.12 15.08 -6.95
C GLY A 476 -2.72 14.59 -6.68
N VAL A 477 -1.81 15.50 -6.74
CA VAL A 477 -0.43 15.17 -6.59
C VAL A 477 0.29 16.36 -6.08
N ASN A 478 0.67 16.25 -4.84
CA ASN A 478 1.52 17.19 -4.17
C ASN A 478 2.69 16.41 -3.59
N ILE A 479 3.87 16.99 -3.63
CA ILE A 479 5.07 16.44 -3.03
C ILE A 479 5.87 17.57 -2.39
N THR A 480 6.44 17.27 -1.22
CA THR A 480 7.30 18.23 -0.52
C THR A 480 8.68 18.32 -1.17
N GLU A 481 9.42 19.37 -0.83
CA GLU A 481 10.77 19.65 -1.35
C GLU A 481 11.79 18.57 -1.00
N ASP A 482 11.60 17.89 0.13
CA ASP A 482 12.42 16.76 0.58
C ASP A 482 11.93 15.39 0.05
N GLY A 483 10.77 15.36 -0.62
CA GLY A 483 10.17 14.16 -1.16
C GLY A 483 9.54 13.23 -0.13
N HIS A 484 9.50 13.60 1.16
CA HIS A 484 9.02 12.73 2.23
C HIS A 484 7.51 12.74 2.41
N THR A 485 6.82 13.80 1.98
CA THR A 485 5.37 13.89 2.11
C THR A 485 4.72 14.04 0.76
N MET A 486 3.66 13.26 0.54
CA MET A 486 2.78 13.38 -0.61
C MET A 486 1.33 13.56 -0.16
N ALA A 487 0.52 14.19 -0.99
CA ALA A 487 -0.90 14.33 -0.71
C ALA A 487 -1.74 14.38 -1.99
N GLY A 488 -2.99 13.98 -1.87
CA GLY A 488 -3.96 14.01 -2.95
C GLY A 488 -5.39 14.02 -2.47
N ASP A 489 -6.30 14.20 -3.40
CA ASP A 489 -7.74 14.24 -3.13
C ASP A 489 -8.39 12.87 -3.31
N ILE A 490 -9.42 12.60 -2.51
CA ILE A 490 -10.28 11.43 -2.65
C ILE A 490 -11.57 11.87 -3.34
N GLU A 491 -11.81 11.31 -4.52
CA GLU A 491 -13.03 11.60 -5.27
C GLU A 491 -14.22 10.83 -4.70
N ASN A 492 -15.30 11.51 -4.31
CA ASN A 492 -16.46 10.89 -3.69
C ASN A 492 -17.81 11.15 -4.41
N GLY A 493 -17.79 11.44 -5.69
CA GLY A 493 -18.97 11.60 -6.52
C GLY A 493 -19.79 12.90 -6.33
N TYR A 494 -19.48 13.69 -5.28
CA TYR A 494 -20.10 15.00 -5.00
C TYR A 494 -19.07 16.14 -4.88
N GLY A 495 -17.90 15.94 -5.46
CA GLY A 495 -16.76 16.84 -5.28
C GLY A 495 -15.83 16.32 -4.16
N TYR A 496 -14.59 16.81 -4.16
CA TYR A 496 -13.55 16.37 -3.24
C TYR A 496 -13.84 16.85 -1.82
N SER A 497 -14.40 15.98 -0.97
CA SER A 497 -14.68 16.30 0.42
C SER A 497 -13.66 15.74 1.41
N SER A 498 -12.76 14.89 0.93
CA SER A 498 -11.68 14.32 1.74
C SER A 498 -10.41 14.18 0.92
N SER A 499 -9.31 14.04 1.62
CA SER A 499 -7.98 13.94 1.02
C SER A 499 -7.11 12.99 1.83
N TRP A 500 -6.04 12.53 1.24
CA TRP A 500 -5.04 11.72 1.91
C TRP A 500 -3.71 12.44 1.98
N VAL A 501 -2.97 12.23 3.05
CA VAL A 501 -1.58 12.65 3.22
C VAL A 501 -0.76 11.43 3.59
N TYR A 502 0.31 11.20 2.87
CA TYR A 502 1.25 10.12 3.08
C TYR A 502 2.61 10.71 3.51
N HIS A 503 3.18 10.16 4.58
CA HIS A 503 4.51 10.47 5.04
C HIS A 503 5.43 9.28 4.84
N ASP A 504 6.59 9.52 4.24
CA ASP A 504 7.61 8.50 4.06
C ASP A 504 8.12 7.99 5.42
N GLY A 505 8.17 6.67 5.57
CA GLY A 505 8.57 6.03 6.83
C GLY A 505 7.43 5.63 7.77
N THR A 506 6.20 6.06 7.51
CA THR A 506 5.04 5.61 8.29
C THR A 506 4.19 4.58 7.56
N ASP A 507 4.35 4.45 6.24
CA ASP A 507 3.52 3.66 5.32
C ASP A 507 2.00 3.86 5.48
N GLU A 508 1.57 4.83 6.27
CA GLU A 508 0.19 5.18 6.52
C GLU A 508 -0.27 6.42 5.77
N TYR A 509 -1.56 6.39 5.42
CA TYR A 509 -2.27 7.56 4.93
C TYR A 509 -3.08 8.18 6.05
N THR A 510 -2.85 9.44 6.31
CA THR A 510 -3.79 10.24 7.10
C THR A 510 -4.92 10.71 6.19
N ILE A 511 -6.14 10.34 6.51
CA ILE A 511 -7.32 10.86 5.81
C ILE A 511 -7.76 12.16 6.48
N LEU A 512 -7.80 13.23 5.69
CA LEU A 512 -8.26 14.54 6.13
C LEU A 512 -9.69 14.81 5.64
N PRO A 513 -10.57 15.38 6.45
CA PRO A 513 -11.89 15.82 6.04
C PRO A 513 -11.82 17.17 5.29
N MET A 514 -10.85 17.30 4.40
CA MET A 514 -10.62 18.46 3.56
C MET A 514 -10.48 17.98 2.12
N GLY A 515 -10.96 18.75 1.16
CA GLY A 515 -10.82 18.48 -0.27
C GLY A 515 -10.10 19.61 -1.00
N GLY A 516 -9.63 19.34 -2.22
CA GLY A 516 -8.89 20.30 -3.02
C GLY A 516 -7.57 20.70 -2.36
N ILE A 517 -6.88 19.75 -1.72
CA ILE A 517 -5.70 20.10 -0.91
C ILE A 517 -4.47 20.39 -1.75
N ARG A 518 -3.66 21.31 -1.23
CA ARG A 518 -2.32 21.63 -1.71
C ARG A 518 -1.37 21.73 -0.54
N LEU A 519 -0.14 21.23 -0.72
CA LEU A 519 0.94 21.26 0.27
C LEU A 519 1.92 22.38 -0.03
N SER A 520 2.37 23.09 1.02
CA SER A 520 3.60 23.89 0.93
C SER A 520 4.81 22.97 0.76
N ASP A 521 5.92 23.48 0.24
CA ASP A 521 7.14 22.73 -0.03
C ASP A 521 7.71 21.98 1.17
N ASN A 522 7.58 22.56 2.34
CA ASN A 522 8.03 21.96 3.59
C ASN A 522 6.96 21.07 4.29
N GLY A 523 5.81 20.87 3.66
CA GLY A 523 4.70 20.09 4.19
C GLY A 523 4.03 20.65 5.44
N ARG A 524 4.38 21.88 5.85
CA ARG A 524 3.86 22.47 7.11
C ARG A 524 2.49 23.09 6.97
N VAL A 525 2.10 23.47 5.78
CA VAL A 525 0.79 24.04 5.50
C VAL A 525 0.07 23.16 4.50
N ILE A 526 -1.12 22.73 4.86
CA ILE A 526 -2.04 22.06 3.95
C ILE A 526 -3.24 22.99 3.78
N ALA A 527 -3.44 23.49 2.58
CA ALA A 527 -4.55 24.36 2.26
C ALA A 527 -5.60 23.62 1.43
N GLY A 528 -6.86 23.93 1.63
CA GLY A 528 -7.96 23.29 0.91
C GLY A 528 -9.31 23.88 1.33
N ARG A 529 -10.34 23.07 1.23
CA ARG A 529 -11.70 23.43 1.67
C ARG A 529 -12.27 22.33 2.57
N ILE A 530 -13.18 22.69 3.45
CA ILE A 530 -13.87 21.75 4.34
C ILE A 530 -15.38 21.88 4.17
N ALA A 531 -16.09 20.76 4.19
CA ALA A 531 -17.53 20.75 4.29
C ALA A 531 -17.94 21.04 5.75
N PHE A 532 -18.68 22.13 5.94
CA PHE A 532 -19.19 22.53 7.26
C PHE A 532 -20.61 23.02 7.14
N GLU A 533 -21.52 22.40 7.85
CA GLU A 533 -22.95 22.59 7.72
C GLU A 533 -23.37 22.62 6.24
N ASP A 534 -23.96 22.76 5.48
CA ASP A 534 -24.25 22.68 4.05
C ASP A 534 -23.40 23.62 3.18
N GLN A 535 -22.14 23.88 3.57
CA GLN A 535 -21.24 24.80 2.86
C GLN A 535 -19.83 24.23 2.71
N TYR A 536 -19.15 24.54 1.60
CA TYR A 536 -17.71 24.37 1.45
C TYR A 536 -16.98 25.68 1.79
N LEU A 537 -16.20 25.64 2.85
CA LEU A 537 -15.46 26.77 3.37
C LEU A 537 -13.95 26.61 3.14
N PRO A 538 -13.23 27.70 2.87
CA PRO A 538 -11.78 27.66 2.80
C PRO A 538 -11.19 27.28 4.14
N ALA A 539 -10.18 26.39 4.10
CA ALA A 539 -9.56 25.86 5.32
C ALA A 539 -8.09 25.59 5.12
N ARG A 540 -7.36 25.52 6.23
CA ARG A 540 -5.97 25.08 6.27
C ARG A 540 -5.68 24.24 7.52
N LEU A 541 -4.66 23.40 7.41
CA LEU A 541 -4.11 22.64 8.52
C LEU A 541 -2.64 23.05 8.72
N LEU A 542 -2.30 23.43 9.95
CA LEU A 542 -0.95 23.74 10.39
C LEU A 542 -0.44 22.61 11.32
N PRO A 543 0.87 22.39 11.43
CA PRO A 543 1.44 21.32 12.25
C PRO A 543 0.95 21.36 13.71
N GLY A 544 0.40 20.24 14.18
CA GLY A 544 -0.10 20.09 15.55
C GLY A 544 -1.29 20.97 15.90
N LYS A 545 -2.02 21.47 14.90
CA LYS A 545 -3.24 22.26 15.07
C LYS A 545 -4.44 21.52 14.53
N GLU A 546 -5.63 21.89 15.00
CA GLU A 546 -6.88 21.51 14.35
C GLU A 546 -7.02 22.26 13.03
N ILE A 547 -7.90 21.74 12.15
CA ILE A 547 -8.21 22.40 10.87
C ILE A 547 -8.81 23.78 11.17
N GLU A 548 -8.20 24.81 10.63
CA GLU A 548 -8.63 26.20 10.75
C GLU A 548 -9.51 26.56 9.55
N ILE A 549 -10.75 26.94 9.82
CA ILE A 549 -11.64 27.54 8.80
C ILE A 549 -11.23 29.00 8.66
N LEU A 550 -10.90 29.37 7.42
CA LEU A 550 -10.51 30.75 7.09
C LEU A 550 -11.74 31.65 6.96
N PRO A 551 -11.57 32.97 7.06
CA PRO A 551 -12.66 33.91 6.89
C PRO A 551 -13.38 33.68 5.55
N THR A 552 -14.70 33.62 5.59
CA THR A 552 -15.50 33.47 4.38
C THR A 552 -15.29 34.64 3.44
N PRO A 553 -15.01 34.40 2.16
CA PRO A 553 -14.95 35.46 1.16
C PRO A 553 -16.28 36.21 1.05
N GLY A 554 -16.26 37.50 0.77
CA GLY A 554 -17.46 38.30 0.64
C GLY A 554 -18.16 38.15 -0.72
N ASN A 555 -18.18 36.98 -1.33
CA ASN A 555 -18.84 36.66 -2.59
C ASN A 555 -20.13 35.84 -2.37
N ASN A 556 -20.93 35.65 -3.40
CA ASN A 556 -22.13 34.82 -3.32
C ASN A 556 -21.76 33.35 -3.57
N PRO A 557 -22.05 32.41 -2.65
CA PRO A 557 -21.77 31.00 -2.85
C PRO A 557 -22.61 30.40 -3.97
N CYS A 558 -22.09 29.32 -4.59
CA CYS A 558 -22.80 28.57 -5.60
C CYS A 558 -23.24 27.20 -5.06
N ASP A 559 -24.49 26.83 -5.34
CA ASP A 559 -24.98 25.47 -5.08
C ASP A 559 -24.27 24.48 -6.03
N GLN A 560 -23.42 23.66 -5.47
CA GLN A 560 -22.66 22.61 -6.18
C GLN A 560 -23.44 21.29 -6.34
N GLY A 561 -24.69 21.27 -5.97
CA GLY A 561 -25.55 20.09 -5.95
C GLY A 561 -25.69 19.47 -4.56
N GLY A 562 -26.80 18.80 -4.33
CA GLY A 562 -27.09 18.22 -3.02
C GLY A 562 -27.34 19.24 -1.89
N GLY A 563 -27.49 20.52 -2.22
CA GLY A 563 -27.75 21.58 -1.24
C GLY A 563 -26.48 22.09 -0.53
N VAL A 564 -25.31 21.88 -1.11
CA VAL A 564 -24.04 22.41 -0.58
C VAL A 564 -23.63 23.65 -1.35
N ASP A 565 -23.45 24.75 -0.64
CA ASP A 565 -22.98 26.02 -1.19
C ASP A 565 -21.44 26.11 -1.14
N GLU A 566 -20.79 26.55 -2.23
CA GLU A 566 -19.33 26.70 -2.28
C GLU A 566 -18.95 28.17 -2.48
N TYR A 567 -18.10 28.69 -1.60
CA TYR A 567 -17.53 30.03 -1.67
C TYR A 567 -16.19 30.07 -2.40
N TYR A 568 -15.40 29.03 -2.28
CA TYR A 568 -14.01 29.01 -2.74
C TYR A 568 -13.55 27.61 -3.11
N SER A 569 -12.79 27.50 -4.18
CA SER A 569 -12.04 26.30 -4.55
C SER A 569 -10.56 26.59 -4.57
N ASN A 570 -9.78 25.71 -3.89
CA ASN A 570 -8.33 25.80 -3.82
C ASN A 570 -7.67 25.02 -4.95
N PHE A 571 -6.71 25.65 -5.65
CA PHE A 571 -5.91 25.01 -6.69
C PHE A 571 -4.41 25.21 -6.52
N ALA A 572 -4.02 26.19 -5.68
CA ALA A 572 -2.64 26.55 -5.49
C ALA A 572 -2.31 26.91 -4.05
N ILE A 573 -1.06 26.76 -3.70
CA ILE A 573 -0.43 27.30 -2.51
C ILE A 573 0.97 27.78 -2.90
N SER A 574 1.44 28.87 -2.31
CA SER A 574 2.83 29.28 -2.49
C SER A 574 3.79 28.27 -1.86
N PRO A 575 5.00 28.06 -2.40
CA PRO A 575 5.97 27.13 -1.86
C PRO A 575 6.24 27.30 -0.36
N ASP A 576 6.30 28.54 0.14
CA ASP A 576 6.47 28.85 1.56
C ASP A 576 5.21 28.65 2.42
N GLY A 577 4.06 28.42 1.79
CA GLY A 577 2.76 28.22 2.44
C GLY A 577 2.08 29.50 2.93
N SER A 578 2.60 30.66 2.59
CA SER A 578 2.06 31.95 3.07
C SER A 578 0.80 32.42 2.33
N THR A 579 0.59 31.94 1.10
CA THR A 579 -0.51 32.38 0.23
C THR A 579 -1.19 31.18 -0.39
N MET A 580 -2.52 31.14 -0.32
CA MET A 580 -3.38 30.18 -1.03
C MET A 580 -3.91 30.85 -2.30
N GLY A 581 -4.20 30.05 -3.34
CA GLY A 581 -4.77 30.53 -4.59
C GLY A 581 -5.80 29.59 -5.18
N GLY A 582 -6.68 30.16 -5.98
CA GLY A 582 -7.75 29.43 -6.65
C GLY A 582 -8.77 30.38 -7.25
N PHE A 583 -10.04 30.15 -6.98
CA PHE A 583 -11.09 31.07 -7.38
C PHE A 583 -12.17 31.22 -6.31
N LEU A 584 -12.82 32.38 -6.33
CA LEU A 584 -14.02 32.67 -5.58
C LEU A 584 -15.23 32.46 -6.47
N TRP A 585 -16.25 31.79 -5.96
CA TRP A 585 -17.53 31.66 -6.63
C TRP A 585 -18.38 32.90 -6.45
N ASN A 586 -19.00 33.33 -7.52
CA ASN A 586 -20.02 34.35 -7.52
C ASN A 586 -21.23 33.87 -8.33
N CYS A 587 -22.30 33.54 -7.64
CA CYS A 587 -23.55 33.06 -8.24
C CYS A 587 -24.64 34.11 -8.15
N ASP A 588 -24.47 35.23 -8.85
CA ASP A 588 -25.55 36.19 -9.02
C ASP A 588 -26.63 35.61 -9.94
N TYR A 589 -27.81 35.42 -9.39
CA TYR A 589 -28.97 34.98 -10.14
C TYR A 589 -29.56 36.14 -10.89
N VAL A 590 -29.27 36.26 -12.17
CA VAL A 590 -30.04 37.09 -13.10
C VAL A 590 -31.16 36.22 -13.70
N GLU A 591 -32.41 36.62 -13.48
CA GLU A 591 -33.59 35.87 -13.94
C GLU A 591 -33.48 35.51 -15.44
N GLY A 592 -33.24 34.21 -15.71
CA GLY A 592 -33.12 33.66 -17.05
C GLY A 592 -31.72 33.36 -17.57
N LEU A 593 -30.64 33.74 -16.88
CA LEU A 593 -29.27 33.39 -17.19
C LEU A 593 -28.55 32.94 -15.89
N LYS A 594 -28.17 31.69 -15.80
CA LYS A 594 -27.22 31.28 -14.75
C LYS A 594 -25.83 31.77 -15.16
N ASN A 595 -25.41 32.88 -14.68
CA ASN A 595 -24.04 33.32 -14.76
C ASN A 595 -23.31 32.72 -13.56
N TYR A 596 -22.62 31.60 -13.79
CA TYR A 596 -21.63 31.13 -12.84
C TYR A 596 -20.32 31.81 -13.19
N GLU A 597 -20.00 32.86 -12.47
CA GLU A 597 -18.70 33.49 -12.59
C GLU A 597 -17.77 33.00 -11.48
N VAL A 598 -16.54 32.71 -11.82
CA VAL A 598 -15.49 32.47 -10.88
C VAL A 598 -14.37 33.49 -11.09
N SER A 599 -13.91 34.10 -10.02
CA SER A 599 -12.84 35.09 -10.08
C SER A 599 -11.57 34.55 -9.47
N ALA A 600 -10.46 34.59 -10.19
CA ALA A 600 -9.14 34.28 -9.68
C ALA A 600 -8.87 35.06 -8.39
N ALA A 601 -8.47 34.39 -7.36
CA ALA A 601 -8.26 34.99 -6.05
C ALA A 601 -7.13 34.34 -5.27
N THR A 602 -6.54 35.12 -4.37
CA THR A 602 -5.55 34.66 -3.40
C THR A 602 -5.97 35.05 -1.99
N TYR A 603 -5.46 34.30 -1.00
CA TYR A 603 -5.61 34.60 0.41
C TYR A 603 -4.27 34.53 1.12
N SER A 604 -3.98 35.55 1.93
CA SER A 604 -2.87 35.55 2.89
C SER A 604 -3.33 36.11 4.24
N ASP A 605 -2.64 35.72 5.33
CA ASP A 605 -2.94 36.28 6.67
C ASP A 605 -2.75 37.80 6.72
N LYS A 606 -1.88 38.32 5.90
CA LYS A 606 -1.51 39.74 5.89
C LYS A 606 -2.58 40.57 5.17
N ASP A 607 -3.00 40.14 4.01
CA ASP A 607 -3.81 40.95 3.08
C ASP A 607 -5.28 40.48 3.00
N GLY A 608 -5.60 39.30 3.59
CA GLY A 608 -6.90 38.66 3.45
C GLY A 608 -7.16 38.20 2.01
N TRP A 609 -8.40 38.20 1.60
CA TRP A 609 -8.80 37.89 0.21
C TRP A 609 -8.42 39.01 -0.75
N THR A 610 -7.76 38.63 -1.84
CA THR A 610 -7.43 39.52 -2.96
C THR A 610 -7.96 38.91 -4.25
N ILE A 611 -8.88 39.59 -4.90
CA ILE A 611 -9.36 39.23 -6.24
C ILE A 611 -8.34 39.76 -7.24
N LEU A 612 -7.88 38.91 -8.12
CA LEU A 612 -6.95 39.27 -9.17
C LEU A 612 -7.74 39.85 -10.34
N ASN A 613 -7.19 40.92 -10.92
CA ASN A 613 -7.85 41.54 -12.10
C ASN A 613 -7.81 40.56 -13.27
N ASP A 614 -8.87 40.54 -14.04
CA ASP A 614 -8.96 39.84 -15.32
C ASP A 614 -9.17 40.84 -16.47
N HIS A 615 -8.73 40.44 -17.65
CA HIS A 615 -8.70 41.31 -18.83
C HIS A 615 -10.11 41.68 -19.34
N TYR A 616 -11.12 40.91 -18.99
CA TYR A 616 -12.47 41.06 -19.45
C TYR A 616 -13.44 41.08 -18.27
N ASP A 617 -14.15 42.17 -18.11
CA ASP A 617 -15.24 42.29 -17.13
C ASP A 617 -16.28 41.19 -17.33
N ASN A 618 -16.67 40.51 -16.26
CA ASN A 618 -17.71 39.48 -16.22
C ASN A 618 -17.33 38.18 -16.97
N GLN A 619 -16.08 37.76 -16.91
CA GLN A 619 -15.58 36.47 -17.38
C GLN A 619 -14.94 35.68 -16.21
N SER A 620 -14.90 34.36 -16.36
CA SER A 620 -14.31 33.49 -15.33
C SER A 620 -12.78 33.53 -15.40
N SER A 621 -12.17 33.42 -14.24
CA SER A 621 -10.71 33.28 -14.13
C SER A 621 -10.31 32.40 -12.93
N ARG A 622 -9.10 31.80 -12.97
CA ARG A 622 -8.60 30.87 -11.93
C ARG A 622 -7.09 30.93 -11.80
N VAL A 623 -6.61 30.90 -10.56
CA VAL A 623 -5.20 30.64 -10.24
C VAL A 623 -4.96 29.13 -10.18
N ASN A 624 -3.99 28.62 -10.94
CA ASN A 624 -3.56 27.21 -10.92
C ASN A 624 -2.29 27.00 -10.10
N ALA A 625 -1.41 27.99 -10.04
CA ALA A 625 -0.13 27.95 -9.35
C ALA A 625 0.28 29.30 -8.79
N LEU A 626 1.10 29.29 -7.74
CA LEU A 626 1.62 30.47 -7.03
C LEU A 626 3.12 30.32 -6.76
N ALA A 627 3.85 31.42 -6.94
CA ALA A 627 5.23 31.56 -6.53
C ALA A 627 5.36 32.33 -5.21
N ASN A 628 6.56 32.27 -4.58
CA ASN A 628 6.84 32.97 -3.32
C ASN A 628 6.87 34.50 -3.47
N ASP A 629 7.14 35.01 -4.68
CA ASP A 629 7.12 36.44 -4.98
C ASP A 629 5.72 37.00 -5.23
N GLY A 630 4.69 36.14 -5.16
CA GLY A 630 3.30 36.48 -5.43
C GLY A 630 2.91 36.41 -6.91
N THR A 631 3.80 35.96 -7.80
CA THR A 631 3.44 35.64 -9.18
C THR A 631 2.44 34.50 -9.18
N ALA A 632 1.29 34.70 -9.85
CA ALA A 632 0.25 33.69 -10.03
C ALA A 632 0.16 33.31 -11.50
N ALA A 633 -0.09 32.04 -11.77
CA ALA A 633 -0.31 31.49 -13.10
C ALA A 633 -1.63 30.74 -13.16
N GLY A 634 -2.34 30.85 -14.27
CA GLY A 634 -3.65 30.22 -14.42
C GLY A 634 -4.31 30.53 -15.76
N TRP A 635 -5.59 30.85 -15.73
CA TRP A 635 -6.34 31.20 -16.93
C TRP A 635 -7.39 32.29 -16.64
N ALA A 636 -7.75 33.02 -17.67
CA ALA A 636 -8.90 33.89 -17.72
C ALA A 636 -9.70 33.61 -19.02
N GLU A 637 -11.01 33.76 -18.97
CA GLU A 637 -11.84 33.64 -20.18
C GLU A 637 -11.72 34.91 -21.07
N THR A 638 -11.62 34.67 -22.37
CA THR A 638 -11.69 35.71 -23.36
C THR A 638 -13.12 36.25 -23.50
N SER A 639 -13.29 37.37 -24.17
CA SER A 639 -14.62 37.93 -24.45
C SER A 639 -15.59 37.00 -25.16
N VAL A 640 -15.14 35.90 -25.69
CA VAL A 640 -15.95 34.85 -26.34
C VAL A 640 -16.06 33.56 -25.55
N GLY A 641 -15.53 33.51 -24.28
CA GLY A 641 -15.63 32.39 -23.36
C GLY A 641 -14.61 31.27 -23.58
N TRP A 642 -13.49 31.55 -24.26
CA TRP A 642 -12.37 30.62 -24.36
C TRP A 642 -11.37 30.86 -23.24
N TRP A 643 -10.78 29.77 -22.68
CA TRP A 643 -9.78 29.89 -21.65
C TRP A 643 -8.44 30.26 -22.26
N GLU A 644 -7.82 31.29 -21.72
CA GLU A 644 -6.57 31.85 -22.16
C GLU A 644 -5.55 31.83 -21.01
N GLY A 645 -4.33 31.35 -21.26
CA GLY A 645 -3.26 31.35 -20.27
C GLY A 645 -2.99 32.76 -19.77
N THR A 646 -2.98 32.93 -18.46
CA THR A 646 -2.86 34.23 -17.82
C THR A 646 -1.86 34.17 -16.66
N VAL A 647 -1.04 35.21 -16.54
CA VAL A 647 -0.08 35.40 -15.46
C VAL A 647 -0.36 36.72 -14.76
N TRP A 648 -0.47 36.70 -13.44
CA TRP A 648 -0.59 37.91 -12.63
C TRP A 648 0.74 38.14 -11.89
N LYS A 649 1.36 39.28 -12.15
CA LYS A 649 2.66 39.65 -11.53
C LYS A 649 2.67 41.11 -11.12
N ASN A 650 3.01 41.40 -9.87
CA ASN A 650 3.06 42.78 -9.31
C ASN A 650 1.73 43.53 -9.45
N GLY A 651 0.58 42.83 -9.45
CA GLY A 651 -0.75 43.43 -9.62
C GLY A 651 -1.13 43.71 -11.07
N GLU A 652 -0.32 43.35 -12.03
CA GLU A 652 -0.61 43.42 -13.46
C GLU A 652 -0.97 42.05 -14.00
N GLU A 653 -1.97 42.00 -14.85
CA GLU A 653 -2.36 40.85 -15.63
C GLU A 653 -1.58 40.80 -16.94
N ILE A 654 -1.08 39.63 -17.32
CA ILE A 654 -0.39 39.40 -18.58
C ILE A 654 -1.09 38.24 -19.28
N SER A 655 -1.80 38.55 -20.37
CA SER A 655 -2.36 37.55 -21.26
C SER A 655 -1.24 36.87 -22.03
N MET A 656 -1.20 35.56 -22.01
CA MET A 656 -0.20 34.78 -22.77
C MET A 656 -0.45 34.92 -24.28
N GLN A 657 -1.69 35.17 -24.73
CA GLN A 657 -1.97 35.40 -26.14
C GLN A 657 -1.31 36.70 -26.68
N ASP A 658 -1.22 37.74 -25.86
CA ASP A 658 -0.59 39.00 -26.24
C ASP A 658 0.93 38.88 -26.46
N VAL A 659 1.57 37.90 -25.83
CA VAL A 659 3.00 37.66 -25.94
C VAL A 659 3.32 36.43 -26.82
N ALA A 660 2.32 35.69 -27.27
CA ALA A 660 2.47 34.49 -28.08
C ALA A 660 2.99 34.85 -29.51
N PRO A 661 3.74 33.92 -30.14
CA PRO A 661 4.07 34.05 -31.55
C PRO A 661 2.85 34.16 -32.46
N ALA A 662 2.93 34.96 -33.54
CA ALA A 662 1.80 35.28 -34.41
C ALA A 662 1.12 34.07 -35.09
N ASN A 663 1.78 32.92 -35.16
CA ASN A 663 1.21 31.67 -35.66
C ASN A 663 0.45 30.85 -34.60
N ILE A 664 0.41 31.29 -33.35
CA ILE A 664 -0.43 30.69 -32.31
C ILE A 664 -1.80 31.38 -32.33
N MET A 665 -2.82 30.59 -32.60
CA MET A 665 -4.19 31.08 -32.72
C MET A 665 -4.89 31.15 -31.37
N ASP A 666 -4.52 30.23 -30.46
CA ASP A 666 -5.12 30.10 -29.15
C ASP A 666 -4.05 29.60 -28.18
N ILE A 667 -3.87 30.30 -27.08
CA ILE A 667 -2.90 29.98 -26.05
C ILE A 667 -3.63 29.36 -24.85
N GLY A 668 -3.34 28.09 -24.56
CA GLY A 668 -4.00 27.38 -23.48
C GLY A 668 -3.55 27.83 -22.08
N GLU A 669 -4.19 27.27 -21.07
CA GLU A 669 -3.97 27.66 -19.66
C GLU A 669 -2.52 27.50 -19.20
N ALA A 670 -2.08 28.38 -18.31
CA ALA A 670 -0.85 28.26 -17.56
C ALA A 670 -1.06 27.31 -16.37
N THR A 671 -0.26 26.24 -16.31
CA THR A 671 -0.43 25.15 -15.33
C THR A 671 0.43 25.30 -14.09
N ALA A 672 1.64 25.82 -14.23
CA ALA A 672 2.57 25.94 -13.12
C ALA A 672 3.52 27.15 -13.26
N VAL A 673 4.13 27.52 -12.14
CA VAL A 673 5.15 28.55 -12.03
C VAL A 673 6.27 28.08 -11.11
N SER A 674 7.53 28.38 -11.45
CA SER A 674 8.68 28.10 -10.56
C SER A 674 8.55 28.83 -9.22
N SER A 675 9.20 28.34 -8.17
CA SER A 675 9.04 28.88 -6.83
C SER A 675 9.47 30.35 -6.70
N ASP A 676 10.43 30.76 -7.54
CA ASP A 676 10.92 32.14 -7.62
C ASP A 676 10.12 33.07 -8.54
N GLY A 677 9.08 32.53 -9.21
CA GLY A 677 8.22 33.28 -10.11
C GLY A 677 8.87 33.65 -11.46
N SER A 678 10.01 33.07 -11.81
CA SER A 678 10.74 33.40 -13.04
C SER A 678 10.24 32.69 -14.29
N MET A 679 9.74 31.46 -14.14
CA MET A 679 9.30 30.62 -15.25
C MET A 679 7.88 30.12 -15.06
N VAL A 680 7.07 30.19 -16.12
CA VAL A 680 5.72 29.63 -16.18
C VAL A 680 5.66 28.60 -17.29
N VAL A 681 4.88 27.56 -17.10
CA VAL A 681 4.57 26.56 -18.14
C VAL A 681 3.06 26.48 -18.37
N GLY A 682 2.68 26.10 -19.58
CA GLY A 682 1.27 25.92 -19.92
C GLY A 682 1.06 24.93 -21.04
N ILE A 683 -0.21 24.58 -21.25
CA ILE A 683 -0.64 23.47 -22.11
C ILE A 683 -1.70 23.92 -23.10
N ASN A 684 -2.03 23.03 -24.04
CA ASN A 684 -3.19 23.14 -24.93
C ASN A 684 -3.21 24.37 -25.84
N SER A 685 -2.04 24.91 -26.24
CA SER A 685 -1.98 25.99 -27.23
C SER A 685 -2.08 25.44 -28.64
N TRP A 686 -2.75 26.17 -29.54
CA TRP A 686 -3.01 25.75 -30.92
C TRP A 686 -2.32 26.69 -31.94
N ASP A 687 -1.58 26.10 -32.87
CA ASP A 687 -0.98 26.83 -33.98
C ASP A 687 -1.96 26.96 -35.16
N ASP A 688 -1.57 27.72 -36.19
CA ASP A 688 -2.38 27.97 -37.40
C ASP A 688 -2.55 26.74 -38.32
N GLN A 689 -1.87 25.63 -37.97
CA GLN A 689 -2.00 24.33 -38.60
C GLN A 689 -2.80 23.33 -37.75
N TRP A 690 -3.42 23.78 -36.67
CA TRP A 690 -4.21 22.99 -35.72
C TRP A 690 -3.37 21.95 -34.97
N ASN A 691 -2.08 22.20 -34.77
CA ASN A 691 -1.27 21.38 -33.88
C ASN A 691 -1.33 21.94 -32.48
N GLN A 692 -1.57 21.04 -31.54
CA GLN A 692 -1.54 21.37 -30.12
C GLN A 692 -0.10 21.46 -29.61
N ARG A 693 0.20 22.39 -28.68
CA ARG A 693 1.52 22.64 -28.11
C ARG A 693 1.44 23.00 -26.64
N GLY A 694 2.49 22.62 -25.87
CA GLY A 694 2.80 23.27 -24.62
C GLY A 694 3.68 24.52 -24.85
N TYR A 695 3.87 25.30 -23.80
CA TYR A 695 4.73 26.48 -23.84
C TYR A 695 5.43 26.74 -22.52
N THR A 696 6.49 27.54 -22.57
CA THR A 696 7.13 28.17 -21.41
C THR A 696 7.08 29.69 -21.55
N TYR A 697 6.98 30.39 -20.43
CA TYR A 697 7.05 31.85 -20.39
C TYR A 697 8.03 32.31 -19.31
N ASN A 698 9.01 33.12 -19.70
CA ASN A 698 9.96 33.72 -18.78
C ASN A 698 9.44 35.08 -18.33
N THR A 699 9.04 35.19 -17.07
CA THR A 699 8.44 36.41 -16.51
C THR A 699 9.42 37.57 -16.37
N LEU A 700 10.75 37.30 -16.38
CA LEU A 700 11.79 38.31 -16.27
C LEU A 700 12.13 38.95 -17.62
N THR A 701 12.09 38.16 -18.69
CA THR A 701 12.39 38.64 -20.05
C THR A 701 11.14 38.99 -20.86
N GLY A 702 9.95 38.46 -20.47
CA GLY A 702 8.73 38.57 -21.24
C GLY A 702 8.68 37.64 -22.46
N GLU A 703 9.58 36.67 -22.57
CA GLU A 703 9.67 35.77 -23.70
C GLU A 703 8.82 34.52 -23.50
N LEU A 704 7.92 34.25 -24.45
CA LEU A 704 7.15 33.01 -24.53
C LEU A 704 7.74 32.10 -25.61
N THR A 705 8.01 30.84 -25.24
CA THR A 705 8.58 29.83 -26.15
C THR A 705 7.61 28.67 -26.29
N ILE A 706 7.24 28.32 -27.52
CA ILE A 706 6.41 27.15 -27.84
C ILE A 706 7.28 25.90 -27.81
N LEU A 707 6.79 24.84 -27.17
CA LEU A 707 7.46 23.54 -27.08
C LEU A 707 7.16 22.71 -28.32
N GLU A 708 8.16 22.51 -29.17
CA GLU A 708 8.03 21.75 -30.43
C GLU A 708 8.08 20.23 -30.24
N MET A 709 8.16 19.76 -29.00
CA MET A 709 8.24 18.33 -28.69
C MET A 709 6.90 17.66 -28.90
N SER A 710 6.87 16.61 -29.73
CA SER A 710 5.69 15.81 -29.99
C SER A 710 6.03 14.38 -30.35
N GLU A 711 5.09 13.47 -30.16
CA GLU A 711 5.16 12.07 -30.61
C GLU A 711 4.18 11.81 -31.74
N GLU A 712 4.53 10.88 -32.64
CA GLU A 712 3.61 10.45 -33.68
C GLU A 712 2.39 9.73 -33.09
N CYS A 713 1.23 10.00 -33.67
CA CYS A 713 0.01 9.29 -33.32
C CYS A 713 0.12 7.81 -33.64
N PRO A 714 -0.17 6.89 -32.68
CA PRO A 714 -0.30 5.48 -33.00
C PRO A 714 -1.44 5.27 -34.01
N TRP A 715 -1.26 4.37 -34.97
CA TRP A 715 -2.25 4.07 -36.02
C TRP A 715 -3.62 3.61 -35.51
N TRP A 716 -3.73 3.20 -34.26
CA TRP A 716 -4.96 2.73 -33.61
C TRP A 716 -5.69 3.84 -32.81
N ASP A 717 -5.06 5.02 -32.65
CA ASP A 717 -5.65 6.13 -31.91
C ASP A 717 -6.45 7.06 -32.85
N TRP A 718 -7.73 6.77 -33.01
CA TRP A 718 -8.64 7.49 -33.90
C TRP A 718 -8.93 8.93 -33.44
N PHE A 719 -8.57 9.29 -32.21
CA PHE A 719 -8.75 10.62 -31.66
C PHE A 719 -7.48 11.46 -31.70
N CYS A 720 -6.37 10.89 -32.17
CA CYS A 720 -5.12 11.61 -32.30
C CYS A 720 -5.01 12.21 -33.70
N PHE A 721 -5.03 13.51 -33.81
CA PHE A 721 -4.87 14.23 -35.06
C PHE A 721 -3.45 14.83 -35.13
N GLY A 722 -2.62 14.27 -35.99
CA GLY A 722 -1.27 14.74 -36.26
C GLY A 722 -0.21 14.19 -35.32
N SER A 723 -0.04 14.75 -34.13
CA SER A 723 0.94 14.32 -33.14
C SER A 723 0.46 14.59 -31.72
N LYS A 724 1.00 13.84 -30.76
CA LYS A 724 0.79 14.06 -29.32
C LYS A 724 1.83 15.08 -28.82
N PRO A 725 1.46 16.31 -28.46
CA PRO A 725 2.39 17.29 -27.93
C PRO A 725 2.84 16.92 -26.52
N PHE A 726 4.00 17.41 -26.11
CA PHE A 726 4.35 17.42 -24.70
C PHE A 726 3.58 18.53 -23.97
N ASN A 727 2.84 18.14 -22.96
CA ASN A 727 2.10 19.05 -22.07
C ASN A 727 2.82 19.09 -20.71
N PRO A 728 3.49 20.20 -20.37
CA PRO A 728 4.10 20.35 -19.04
C PRO A 728 3.02 20.69 -18.01
N TYR A 729 3.01 19.92 -16.93
CA TYR A 729 2.08 20.16 -15.81
C TYR A 729 2.74 20.89 -14.64
N ASP A 730 4.08 20.75 -14.52
CA ASP A 730 4.83 21.44 -13.47
C ASP A 730 6.27 21.73 -13.89
N ILE A 731 6.91 22.67 -13.19
CA ILE A 731 8.27 23.13 -13.44
C ILE A 731 9.02 23.44 -12.14
N SER A 732 10.26 22.99 -12.04
CA SER A 732 11.17 23.32 -10.93
C SER A 732 11.98 24.60 -11.19
N ASP A 733 12.71 25.08 -10.17
CA ASP A 733 13.51 26.31 -10.26
C ASP A 733 14.72 26.19 -11.22
N ASP A 734 15.20 24.97 -11.48
CA ASP A 734 16.27 24.73 -12.46
C ASP A 734 15.73 24.59 -13.90
N GLY A 735 14.43 24.76 -14.11
CA GLY A 735 13.78 24.64 -15.40
C GLY A 735 13.42 23.21 -15.81
N THR A 736 13.55 22.23 -14.92
CA THR A 736 13.07 20.88 -15.17
C THR A 736 11.55 20.86 -15.24
N MET A 737 11.01 20.37 -16.34
CA MET A 737 9.58 20.22 -16.57
C MET A 737 9.16 18.75 -16.43
N VAL A 738 8.00 18.54 -15.84
CA VAL A 738 7.34 17.24 -15.83
C VAL A 738 5.95 17.33 -16.43
N GLY A 739 5.49 16.25 -17.04
CA GLY A 739 4.22 16.24 -17.75
C GLY A 739 3.96 14.92 -18.45
N ALA A 740 3.28 15.01 -19.60
CA ALA A 740 2.99 13.85 -20.43
C ALA A 740 2.84 14.23 -21.91
N PHE A 741 3.01 13.26 -22.81
CA PHE A 741 2.65 13.43 -24.23
C PHE A 741 1.16 13.15 -24.47
N GLY A 742 0.45 14.10 -25.02
CA GLY A 742 -1.00 14.00 -25.31
C GLY A 742 -1.90 14.39 -24.15
N THR A 743 -3.18 14.13 -24.28
CA THR A 743 -4.19 14.37 -23.24
C THR A 743 -4.29 13.17 -22.28
N ALA A 744 -4.71 13.39 -21.06
CA ALA A 744 -4.60 12.55 -19.86
C ALA A 744 -4.87 11.03 -19.95
N SER A 745 -5.39 10.50 -21.04
CA SER A 745 -5.63 9.06 -21.16
C SER A 745 -4.66 8.40 -22.14
N GLY A 746 -3.57 7.84 -21.61
CA GLY A 746 -2.61 7.05 -22.39
C GLY A 746 -1.32 7.77 -22.78
N ALA A 747 -0.99 8.80 -22.04
CA ALA A 747 0.22 9.58 -22.22
C ALA A 747 1.28 9.09 -21.21
N GLY A 748 2.47 8.78 -21.59
CA GLY A 748 3.52 8.37 -20.66
C GLY A 748 4.06 9.55 -19.85
N ALA A 749 4.15 9.38 -18.53
CA ALA A 749 4.81 10.35 -17.65
C ALA A 749 6.23 10.66 -18.18
N THR A 750 6.55 11.94 -18.27
CA THR A 750 7.76 12.43 -18.96
C THR A 750 8.44 13.53 -18.15
N ILE A 751 9.77 13.51 -18.14
CA ILE A 751 10.63 14.57 -17.63
C ILE A 751 11.42 15.20 -18.77
N VAL A 752 11.60 16.51 -18.72
CA VAL A 752 12.35 17.28 -19.70
C VAL A 752 13.28 18.27 -18.99
N ASN A 753 14.57 18.18 -19.21
CA ASN A 753 15.54 19.18 -18.78
C ASN A 753 16.83 19.12 -19.61
N ASP A 754 17.73 20.08 -19.37
CA ASP A 754 19.01 20.21 -20.11
C ASP A 754 20.00 19.06 -19.86
N VAL A 755 19.87 18.34 -18.72
CA VAL A 755 20.78 17.25 -18.34
C VAL A 755 20.33 15.92 -18.92
N LEU A 756 19.06 15.58 -18.73
CA LEU A 756 18.48 14.28 -19.13
C LEU A 756 17.94 14.29 -20.56
N GLY A 757 17.70 15.49 -21.13
CA GLY A 757 16.90 15.65 -22.33
C GLY A 757 15.43 15.32 -22.07
N THR A 758 14.74 14.80 -23.06
CA THR A 758 13.34 14.33 -22.94
C THR A 758 13.34 12.84 -22.63
N GLN A 759 12.82 12.44 -21.47
CA GLN A 759 12.76 11.04 -21.02
C GLN A 759 11.34 10.66 -20.64
N LYS A 760 10.80 9.60 -21.26
CA LYS A 760 9.65 8.90 -20.68
C LYS A 760 10.08 8.19 -19.40
N LEU A 761 9.39 8.40 -18.30
CA LEU A 761 9.82 7.89 -16.99
C LEU A 761 9.93 6.36 -16.97
N VAL A 762 9.04 5.63 -17.64
CA VAL A 762 9.12 4.16 -17.72
C VAL A 762 10.43 3.71 -18.38
N ASP A 763 10.77 4.29 -19.54
CA ASP A 763 11.98 3.90 -20.28
C ASP A 763 13.26 4.38 -19.56
N PHE A 764 13.17 5.56 -18.93
CA PHE A 764 14.24 6.07 -18.11
C PHE A 764 14.54 5.15 -16.93
N LEU A 765 13.50 4.72 -16.19
CA LEU A 765 13.63 3.82 -15.04
C LEU A 765 14.17 2.44 -15.44
N LYS A 766 13.73 1.89 -16.58
CA LYS A 766 14.31 0.65 -17.13
C LYS A 766 15.80 0.82 -17.41
N GLY A 767 16.18 1.90 -18.04
CA GLY A 767 17.59 2.24 -18.29
C GLY A 767 18.40 2.45 -17.00
N GLN A 768 17.76 2.83 -15.93
CA GLN A 768 18.36 2.93 -14.60
C GLN A 768 18.38 1.60 -13.83
N GLY A 769 17.87 0.52 -14.40
CA GLY A 769 17.82 -0.79 -13.76
C GLY A 769 16.77 -0.95 -12.68
N VAL A 770 15.77 -0.06 -12.61
CA VAL A 770 14.69 -0.12 -11.64
C VAL A 770 13.76 -1.27 -11.99
N VAL A 771 13.76 -2.31 -11.16
CA VAL A 771 13.11 -3.60 -11.46
C VAL A 771 11.60 -3.51 -11.63
N ASN A 772 10.95 -2.62 -10.91
CA ASN A 772 9.51 -2.38 -10.99
C ASN A 772 9.13 -1.19 -11.91
N ALA A 773 9.97 -0.80 -12.85
CA ALA A 773 9.70 0.30 -13.77
C ALA A 773 8.40 0.14 -14.57
N ASN A 774 8.00 -1.11 -14.86
CA ASN A 774 6.76 -1.41 -15.56
C ASN A 774 5.50 -1.08 -14.73
N ASP A 775 5.60 -1.03 -13.40
CA ASP A 775 4.48 -0.70 -12.52
C ASP A 775 4.05 0.76 -12.69
N LEU A 776 4.93 1.60 -13.24
CA LEU A 776 4.54 2.96 -13.63
C LEU A 776 3.50 2.96 -14.76
N GLY A 777 3.40 1.88 -15.56
CA GLY A 777 2.44 1.76 -16.63
C GLY A 777 2.64 2.76 -17.78
N VAL A 778 2.04 2.46 -18.91
CA VAL A 778 2.05 3.38 -20.09
C VAL A 778 1.03 4.51 -19.93
N ALA A 779 -0.01 4.28 -19.13
CA ALA A 779 -1.03 5.28 -18.82
C ALA A 779 -0.67 6.00 -17.51
N SER A 780 0.39 6.80 -17.54
CA SER A 780 0.87 7.57 -16.38
C SER A 780 1.08 9.03 -16.76
N THR A 781 1.01 9.89 -15.74
CA THR A 781 1.23 11.33 -15.89
C THR A 781 2.06 11.84 -14.73
N ALA A 782 3.14 12.56 -15.00
CA ALA A 782 3.90 13.26 -13.98
C ALA A 782 3.27 14.64 -13.75
N ASN A 783 2.72 14.87 -12.57
CA ASN A 783 1.90 16.04 -12.29
C ASN A 783 2.61 17.09 -11.46
N LYS A 784 3.59 16.69 -10.64
CA LYS A 784 4.30 17.60 -9.76
C LYS A 784 5.77 17.21 -9.65
N ILE A 785 6.61 18.21 -9.58
CA ILE A 785 8.04 18.11 -9.27
C ILE A 785 8.39 19.07 -8.13
N SER A 786 9.27 18.64 -7.22
CA SER A 786 9.81 19.53 -6.20
C SER A 786 10.64 20.66 -6.84
N ASN A 787 10.73 21.80 -6.17
CA ASN A 787 11.43 22.97 -6.72
C ASN A 787 12.91 22.73 -6.96
N ASN A 788 13.54 21.80 -6.21
CA ASN A 788 14.93 21.38 -6.43
C ASN A 788 15.12 20.43 -7.63
N GLY A 789 14.05 20.08 -8.32
CA GLY A 789 14.10 19.21 -9.52
C GLY A 789 14.33 17.73 -9.26
N LYS A 790 14.22 17.25 -8.01
CA LYS A 790 14.61 15.87 -7.65
C LYS A 790 13.47 14.92 -7.39
N HIS A 791 12.37 15.40 -6.85
CA HIS A 791 11.25 14.54 -6.44
C HIS A 791 10.07 14.76 -7.36
N ILE A 792 9.61 13.69 -7.99
CA ILE A 792 8.52 13.71 -8.96
C ILE A 792 7.40 12.83 -8.46
N THR A 793 6.17 13.29 -8.59
CA THR A 793 4.98 12.50 -8.32
C THR A 793 3.94 12.68 -9.42
N GLY A 794 3.07 11.71 -9.53
CA GLY A 794 2.01 11.71 -10.52
C GLY A 794 1.09 10.52 -10.32
N TRP A 795 0.17 10.34 -11.23
CA TRP A 795 -0.70 9.18 -11.19
C TRP A 795 -0.30 8.14 -12.26
N THR A 796 -0.69 6.91 -12.01
CA THR A 796 -0.52 5.79 -12.91
C THR A 796 -1.75 4.90 -12.91
N ALA A 797 -1.93 4.13 -13.98
CA ALA A 797 -2.96 3.10 -14.08
C ALA A 797 -2.30 1.78 -14.49
N VAL A 798 -2.39 0.78 -13.62
CA VAL A 798 -1.84 -0.56 -13.83
C VAL A 798 -2.96 -1.57 -13.56
N ASP A 799 -3.19 -2.49 -14.49
CA ASP A 799 -4.17 -3.57 -14.39
C ASP A 799 -5.59 -3.12 -13.98
N GLY A 800 -5.98 -1.89 -14.38
CA GLY A 800 -7.29 -1.31 -14.06
C GLY A 800 -7.37 -0.60 -12.71
N TYR A 801 -6.29 -0.56 -11.97
CA TYR A 801 -6.17 0.21 -10.71
C TYR A 801 -5.45 1.52 -10.97
N PHE A 802 -5.92 2.57 -10.29
CA PHE A 802 -5.27 3.87 -10.29
C PHE A 802 -4.42 4.01 -9.04
N GLY A 803 -3.24 4.61 -9.17
CA GLY A 803 -2.33 4.83 -8.05
C GLY A 803 -1.52 6.11 -8.23
N THR A 804 -0.84 6.51 -7.17
CA THR A 804 0.11 7.62 -7.18
C THR A 804 1.53 7.05 -7.10
N PHE A 805 2.46 7.59 -7.87
CA PHE A 805 3.86 7.22 -7.80
C PHE A 805 4.72 8.35 -7.22
N ARG A 806 5.86 7.98 -6.65
CA ARG A 806 6.95 8.90 -6.30
C ARG A 806 8.25 8.42 -6.92
N LEU A 807 9.01 9.34 -7.48
CA LEU A 807 10.34 9.12 -8.02
C LEU A 807 11.32 10.14 -7.41
N THR A 808 12.50 9.67 -7.01
CA THR A 808 13.58 10.52 -6.51
C THR A 808 14.83 10.39 -7.39
N LEU A 809 15.42 11.51 -7.78
CA LEU A 809 16.55 11.61 -8.71
C LEU A 809 17.85 12.04 -8.01
N ASP A 810 18.22 11.42 -6.89
CA ASP A 810 19.47 11.79 -6.18
C ASP A 810 20.74 11.25 -6.82
N GLN A 811 20.71 9.97 -7.18
CA GLN A 811 21.82 9.25 -7.80
C GLN A 811 21.31 8.57 -9.05
N LEU A 812 22.05 8.65 -10.14
CA LEU A 812 21.69 7.98 -11.40
C LEU A 812 22.86 7.16 -11.91
N TYR A 813 22.53 6.08 -12.62
CA TYR A 813 23.53 5.31 -13.34
C TYR A 813 23.83 5.91 -14.70
N VAL A 814 25.11 5.84 -15.07
CA VAL A 814 25.61 6.17 -16.40
C VAL A 814 26.55 5.05 -16.87
N CYS A 815 26.53 4.73 -18.13
CA CYS A 815 27.44 3.75 -18.73
C CYS A 815 28.57 4.46 -19.44
N ARG A 816 29.83 4.13 -19.10
CA ARG A 816 31.01 4.67 -19.77
C ARG A 816 32.10 3.62 -19.93
N ASN A 817 32.56 3.36 -21.15
CA ASN A 817 33.56 2.35 -21.46
C ASN A 817 33.15 0.94 -20.96
N ASP A 818 31.89 0.56 -21.17
CA ASP A 818 31.29 -0.69 -20.72
C ASP A 818 31.34 -0.91 -19.18
N LYS A 819 31.39 0.18 -18.46
CA LYS A 819 31.32 0.17 -17.00
C LYS A 819 30.16 1.05 -16.53
N THR A 820 29.26 0.46 -15.77
CA THR A 820 28.20 1.17 -15.05
C THR A 820 28.81 1.93 -13.88
N MET A 821 28.42 3.18 -13.74
CA MET A 821 28.85 4.06 -12.66
C MET A 821 27.64 4.79 -12.10
N GLN A 822 27.55 4.89 -10.81
CA GLN A 822 26.58 5.72 -10.15
C GLN A 822 27.14 7.09 -9.86
N VAL A 823 26.36 8.13 -10.11
CA VAL A 823 26.80 9.51 -9.99
C VAL A 823 25.66 10.42 -9.50
N GLY A 824 26.02 11.42 -8.70
CA GLY A 824 25.05 12.37 -8.17
C GLY A 824 24.36 13.19 -9.26
N TYR A 825 23.05 13.29 -9.20
CA TYR A 825 22.24 14.14 -10.06
C TYR A 825 22.10 15.54 -9.44
N PRO A 826 22.05 16.63 -10.21
CA PRO A 826 22.24 16.68 -11.68
C PRO A 826 23.72 16.80 -12.11
N THR A 827 24.59 17.37 -11.29
CA THR A 827 25.95 17.82 -11.70
C THR A 827 26.87 16.67 -12.12
N GLY A 828 26.86 15.56 -11.38
CA GLY A 828 27.66 14.38 -11.67
C GLY A 828 27.24 13.75 -13.00
N VAL A 829 25.93 13.61 -13.21
CA VAL A 829 25.36 13.09 -14.47
C VAL A 829 25.77 13.97 -15.65
N ALA A 830 25.54 15.27 -15.57
CA ALA A 830 25.92 16.22 -16.63
C ALA A 830 27.39 16.14 -16.98
N SER A 831 28.27 16.03 -15.97
CA SER A 831 29.72 15.88 -16.18
C SER A 831 30.06 14.59 -16.92
N GLN A 832 29.46 13.47 -16.56
CA GLN A 832 29.75 12.19 -17.21
C GLN A 832 29.20 12.13 -18.64
N LEU A 833 28.00 12.63 -18.89
CA LEU A 833 27.41 12.71 -20.23
C LEU A 833 28.29 13.58 -21.16
N LYS A 834 28.76 14.72 -20.67
CA LYS A 834 29.69 15.57 -21.41
C LYS A 834 31.01 14.87 -21.75
N ASN A 835 31.43 13.91 -20.93
CA ASN A 835 32.64 13.11 -21.13
C ASN A 835 32.39 11.81 -21.91
N GLY A 836 31.24 11.67 -22.59
CA GLY A 836 30.94 10.58 -23.50
C GLY A 836 30.33 9.35 -22.82
N ALA A 837 29.82 9.47 -21.60
CA ALA A 837 28.95 8.46 -21.01
C ALA A 837 27.55 8.50 -21.64
N THR A 838 26.81 7.40 -21.58
CA THR A 838 25.38 7.34 -21.86
C THR A 838 24.59 7.28 -20.56
N LEU A 839 23.38 7.82 -20.58
CA LEU A 839 22.46 7.75 -19.42
C LEU A 839 21.98 6.30 -19.24
N GLY A 840 21.94 5.85 -18.00
CA GLY A 840 21.55 4.49 -17.64
C GLY A 840 22.71 3.54 -17.39
N MET A 841 22.37 2.33 -16.93
CA MET A 841 23.33 1.23 -16.77
C MET A 841 23.84 0.75 -18.11
N CYS A 842 25.03 0.12 -18.12
CA CYS A 842 25.50 -0.60 -19.30
C CYS A 842 24.59 -1.81 -19.57
N GLU A 843 24.38 -2.16 -20.83
CA GLU A 843 23.45 -3.22 -21.24
C GLU A 843 23.72 -4.56 -20.51
N GLY A 844 25.00 -4.90 -20.28
CA GLY A 844 25.38 -6.11 -19.57
C GLY A 844 25.03 -6.11 -18.08
N ASP A 845 24.81 -4.95 -17.48
CA ASP A 845 24.51 -4.77 -16.05
C ASP A 845 23.00 -4.56 -15.78
N LEU A 846 22.20 -4.33 -16.84
CA LEU A 846 20.75 -4.22 -16.71
C LEU A 846 20.14 -5.53 -16.24
N PRO A 847 19.03 -5.46 -15.44
CA PRO A 847 18.18 -6.62 -15.18
C PRO A 847 17.83 -7.36 -16.48
N LEU A 848 17.82 -8.70 -16.48
CA LEU A 848 17.61 -9.52 -17.67
C LEU A 848 16.38 -9.12 -18.48
N GLN A 849 15.28 -8.79 -17.79
CA GLN A 849 14.04 -8.35 -18.40
C GLN A 849 14.16 -7.06 -19.23
N TYR A 850 15.23 -6.29 -19.05
CA TYR A 850 15.48 -5.03 -19.77
C TYR A 850 16.65 -5.10 -20.76
N ARG A 851 17.33 -6.26 -20.86
CA ARG A 851 18.35 -6.49 -21.87
C ARG A 851 17.67 -6.74 -23.22
N GLY A 852 18.01 -5.95 -24.23
CA GLY A 852 17.31 -5.88 -25.49
C GLY A 852 17.00 -7.20 -26.18
N ASN A 853 15.79 -7.28 -26.75
CA ASN A 853 15.29 -8.31 -27.68
C ASN A 853 15.39 -9.78 -27.21
N TYR A 854 14.53 -10.11 -26.25
CA TYR A 854 14.04 -11.49 -26.11
C TYR A 854 12.57 -11.56 -26.53
#